data_f155911bf05d99dd54e39658b7db9fa9
#
_entry.id   f155911bf05d99dd54e39658b7db9fa9
#
_cell.length_a   1.000
_cell.length_b   1.000
_cell.length_c   1.000
_cell.angle_alpha   90.00
_cell.angle_beta   90.00
_cell.angle_gamma   90.00
#
_symmetry.space_group_name_H-M   'P 1'
#
loop_
_entity.id
_entity.type
_entity.pdbx_description
1 polymer ?
#
loop_
_entity_poly.entity_id
_entity_poly.type
_entity_poly.pdbx_seq_one_letter_code
_entity_poly.pdbx_strand_id
1 'polypeptide(L)'
;GVGEKTAVKLIKTYGSLEGALENADKVTNKRAHNGLKDGVEIAILSKELVTILTDVELSCSVGELEKRDINIDACTDKFTELEFYALLKQLVAESNVEVKIKKENVEKNYSTIITEKSLNDLVKSLKISKLFSFAVETTSIHAMKADIVGLSFSNKADSGWYIPIEYLEKEKNNFGENDLEIVLGKLKPILEDDSIYKTGQNIKYDSLILKRCGVTVKGIEFDTMIAAHLLNPAARSAKLDTLSLEHLNYEMVPIEELIGKGRNQITMDQVSLEKAAFYSVENADITFKLTELFTTRLKEAELYEFFSTIEVPLIPILLEMEYEGTFVDLDFLKEMSDDLGKKLDALISDIHRLAGTEFNINSTQQLANILFDILELPQIKKRSTAEIVLQQLKNQHELPRHILEYRKYNKLKNTYVDALPELVNEETGRIHSTFNQTIAATGRLSSTNPNFQNIPIKKEEGREIRKAFRAKTSGWKIFSADYSQVELRVMAHLSQDKGLIQAFQNGEDIHSRTASHVFNVPLDSVLPEMRRTAKVVNFGIMYGAGPFRMSQELGIPRIEAVAIIDSYFDQYSGIRNYIDSTLQKARNDKYVETMLGRRRPVWDANSENGLKRQAAERMAINMPIQGSAAEMIKLAMCSIHNEIVAQKMKSKMVLQIHDELLFEFPESEEELLIKLVVNKMENAMKLSVPLVVDYGIGENWFEAH
;
A
#
# COMPACT_ATOMS: atom_id res chain seq x y z
N GLY A 1 45.45 -6.06 -6.51
CA GLY A 1 46.04 -5.31 -7.60
C GLY A 1 46.07 -6.04 -8.94
N VAL A 2 45.86 -7.36 -9.03
CA VAL A 2 45.92 -8.18 -10.26
C VAL A 2 44.53 -8.60 -10.66
N GLY A 3 43.99 -8.08 -11.78
CA GLY A 3 42.68 -8.48 -12.31
C GLY A 3 42.80 -9.75 -13.18
N GLU A 4 41.67 -10.39 -13.50
CA GLU A 4 41.57 -11.70 -14.19
C GLU A 4 42.44 -11.83 -15.45
N LYS A 5 42.35 -10.87 -16.39
CA LYS A 5 43.16 -10.89 -17.63
C LYS A 5 44.66 -10.86 -17.35
N THR A 6 45.08 -10.13 -16.31
CA THR A 6 46.49 -10.05 -15.94
C THR A 6 46.95 -11.29 -15.21
N ALA A 7 46.09 -11.87 -14.36
CA ALA A 7 46.33 -13.15 -13.69
C ALA A 7 46.54 -14.30 -14.72
N VAL A 8 45.64 -14.40 -15.69
CA VAL A 8 45.80 -15.43 -16.79
C VAL A 8 47.09 -15.24 -17.55
N LYS A 9 47.51 -14.01 -17.84
CA LYS A 9 48.80 -13.74 -18.53
C LYS A 9 50.00 -14.16 -17.67
N LEU A 10 49.95 -13.85 -16.36
CA LEU A 10 51.01 -14.20 -15.42
C LEU A 10 51.17 -15.71 -15.27
N ILE A 11 50.06 -16.42 -15.09
CA ILE A 11 50.07 -17.91 -15.01
C ILE A 11 50.57 -18.53 -16.31
N LYS A 12 50.15 -18.03 -17.47
CA LYS A 12 50.67 -18.49 -18.77
C LYS A 12 52.16 -18.23 -18.93
N THR A 13 52.70 -17.18 -18.37
CA THR A 13 54.12 -16.79 -18.50
C THR A 13 54.98 -17.53 -17.49
N TYR A 14 54.51 -17.74 -16.27
CA TYR A 14 55.29 -18.23 -15.14
C TYR A 14 54.86 -19.61 -14.63
N GLY A 15 53.85 -20.24 -15.27
CA GLY A 15 53.36 -21.59 -15.02
C GLY A 15 52.41 -21.75 -13.83
N SER A 16 52.67 -21.08 -12.74
CA SER A 16 51.86 -21.17 -11.51
C SER A 16 51.79 -19.83 -10.76
N LEU A 17 50.98 -19.77 -9.69
CA LEU A 17 50.95 -18.64 -8.78
C LEU A 17 52.31 -18.42 -8.12
N GLU A 18 52.93 -19.48 -7.64
CA GLU A 18 54.23 -19.48 -7.00
C GLU A 18 55.31 -18.95 -7.98
N GLY A 19 55.31 -19.47 -9.22
CA GLY A 19 56.21 -18.98 -10.24
C GLY A 19 56.01 -17.52 -10.60
N ALA A 20 54.77 -17.00 -10.54
CA ALA A 20 54.47 -15.59 -10.73
C ALA A 20 54.97 -14.73 -9.55
N LEU A 21 54.83 -15.22 -8.31
CA LEU A 21 55.29 -14.55 -7.09
C LEU A 21 56.82 -14.50 -7.04
N GLU A 22 57.54 -15.59 -7.35
CA GLU A 22 59.01 -15.65 -7.40
C GLU A 22 59.61 -14.72 -8.47
N ASN A 23 58.90 -14.55 -9.58
CA ASN A 23 59.30 -13.68 -10.67
C ASN A 23 58.66 -12.29 -10.66
N ALA A 24 58.10 -11.86 -9.52
CA ALA A 24 57.41 -10.58 -9.40
C ALA A 24 58.29 -9.41 -9.91
N ASP A 25 59.60 -9.42 -9.69
CA ASP A 25 60.54 -8.40 -10.15
C ASP A 25 60.68 -8.28 -11.68
N LYS A 26 60.32 -9.34 -12.41
CA LYS A 26 60.34 -9.36 -13.88
C LYS A 26 59.07 -8.87 -14.51
N VAL A 27 58.02 -8.57 -13.71
CA VAL A 27 56.73 -8.12 -14.20
C VAL A 27 56.80 -6.63 -14.50
N THR A 28 56.64 -6.27 -15.77
CA THR A 28 56.76 -4.90 -16.26
C THR A 28 55.58 -4.01 -15.92
N ASN A 29 54.39 -4.59 -15.69
CA ASN A 29 53.24 -3.83 -15.28
C ASN A 29 53.36 -3.42 -13.80
N LYS A 30 53.58 -2.13 -13.55
CA LYS A 30 53.83 -1.57 -12.21
C LYS A 30 52.76 -1.94 -11.17
N ARG A 31 51.47 -1.96 -11.58
CA ARG A 31 50.36 -2.31 -10.68
C ARG A 31 50.33 -3.80 -10.33
N ALA A 32 50.63 -4.66 -11.30
CA ALA A 32 50.74 -6.09 -11.07
C ALA A 32 51.99 -6.45 -10.28
N HIS A 33 53.13 -5.81 -10.58
CA HIS A 33 54.37 -5.95 -9.82
C HIS A 33 54.16 -5.64 -8.33
N ASN A 34 53.61 -4.46 -7.99
CA ASN A 34 53.35 -4.11 -6.60
C ASN A 34 52.34 -5.07 -5.95
N GLY A 35 51.24 -5.44 -6.67
CA GLY A 35 50.24 -6.37 -6.15
C GLY A 35 50.78 -7.78 -5.88
N LEU A 36 51.81 -8.25 -6.62
CA LEU A 36 52.49 -9.51 -6.36
C LEU A 36 53.44 -9.42 -5.16
N LYS A 37 54.12 -8.27 -4.98
CA LYS A 37 55.06 -8.08 -3.86
C LYS A 37 54.33 -7.85 -2.53
N ASP A 38 53.30 -7.00 -2.53
CA ASP A 38 52.61 -6.59 -1.32
C ASP A 38 51.56 -7.63 -0.89
N GLY A 39 51.14 -8.52 -1.79
CA GLY A 39 50.04 -9.45 -1.58
C GLY A 39 50.42 -10.94 -1.55
N VAL A 40 51.67 -11.28 -1.29
CA VAL A 40 52.14 -12.67 -1.29
C VAL A 40 51.32 -13.58 -0.38
N GLU A 41 51.21 -13.22 0.89
CA GLU A 41 50.48 -13.99 1.90
C GLU A 41 48.98 -14.18 1.54
N ILE A 42 48.36 -13.10 1.06
CA ILE A 42 46.94 -13.10 0.66
C ILE A 42 46.73 -14.01 -0.58
N ALA A 43 47.67 -14.02 -1.51
CA ALA A 43 47.61 -14.81 -2.70
C ALA A 43 47.78 -16.33 -2.38
N ILE A 44 48.70 -16.68 -1.50
CA ILE A 44 48.88 -18.07 -1.02
C ILE A 44 47.64 -18.53 -0.23
N LEU A 45 47.17 -17.74 0.71
CA LEU A 45 45.97 -18.05 1.46
C LEU A 45 44.73 -18.22 0.55
N SER A 46 44.60 -17.34 -0.46
CA SER A 46 43.52 -17.44 -1.42
C SER A 46 43.59 -18.74 -2.24
N LYS A 47 44.78 -19.17 -2.61
CA LYS A 47 44.98 -20.46 -3.31
C LYS A 47 44.59 -21.65 -2.40
N GLU A 48 45.01 -21.60 -1.14
CA GLU A 48 44.63 -22.63 -0.16
C GLU A 48 43.11 -22.70 0.02
N LEU A 49 42.44 -21.56 0.19
CA LEU A 49 40.97 -21.46 0.41
C LEU A 49 40.16 -21.90 -0.84
N VAL A 50 40.67 -21.75 -2.06
CA VAL A 50 39.94 -22.17 -3.28
C VAL A 50 40.31 -23.57 -3.70
N THR A 51 41.34 -24.21 -3.10
CA THR A 51 41.71 -25.60 -3.40
C THR A 51 40.73 -26.54 -2.75
N ILE A 52 40.06 -27.34 -3.57
CA ILE A 52 39.09 -28.31 -3.09
C ILE A 52 39.82 -29.42 -2.34
N LEU A 53 39.48 -29.67 -1.09
CA LEU A 53 39.92 -30.84 -0.34
C LEU A 53 39.20 -32.06 -0.86
N THR A 54 39.97 -33.08 -1.31
CA THR A 54 39.44 -34.32 -1.89
C THR A 54 39.52 -35.52 -0.94
N ASP A 55 40.08 -35.30 0.24
CA ASP A 55 40.38 -36.29 1.27
C ASP A 55 39.57 -36.05 2.58
N VAL A 56 38.51 -35.26 2.47
CA VAL A 56 37.61 -35.04 3.60
C VAL A 56 36.93 -36.36 4.01
N GLU A 57 37.08 -36.75 5.27
CA GLU A 57 36.38 -37.92 5.81
C GLU A 57 34.86 -37.65 5.80
N LEU A 58 34.13 -38.42 5.00
CA LEU A 58 32.67 -38.38 4.95
C LEU A 58 32.09 -39.44 5.89
N SER A 59 31.02 -39.07 6.60
CA SER A 59 30.29 -40.00 7.46
C SER A 59 29.45 -41.03 6.71
N CYS A 60 29.41 -40.96 5.37
CA CYS A 60 28.64 -41.84 4.51
C CYS A 60 29.40 -42.13 3.20
N SER A 61 29.19 -43.29 2.60
CA SER A 61 29.68 -43.66 1.26
C SER A 61 28.76 -43.11 0.18
N VAL A 62 29.28 -42.96 -1.05
CA VAL A 62 28.49 -42.52 -2.22
C VAL A 62 27.29 -43.43 -2.46
N GLY A 63 27.40 -44.75 -2.18
CA GLY A 63 26.29 -45.68 -2.34
C GLY A 63 25.15 -45.48 -1.32
N GLU A 64 25.42 -44.80 -0.19
CA GLU A 64 24.40 -44.47 0.81
C GLU A 64 23.66 -43.18 0.46
N LEU A 65 24.10 -42.42 -0.56
CA LEU A 65 23.48 -41.19 -1.04
C LEU A 65 22.41 -41.46 -2.12
N GLU A 66 21.79 -42.63 -2.11
CA GLU A 66 20.66 -42.91 -3.01
C GLU A 66 19.48 -41.95 -2.69
N LYS A 67 18.90 -41.40 -3.77
CA LYS A 67 17.68 -40.61 -3.66
C LYS A 67 16.56 -41.50 -3.14
N ARG A 68 16.10 -41.24 -1.93
CA ARG A 68 14.93 -41.92 -1.34
C ARG A 68 13.66 -41.22 -1.81
N ASP A 69 12.56 -41.97 -1.84
CA ASP A 69 11.24 -41.37 -2.02
C ASP A 69 10.95 -40.40 -0.92
N ILE A 70 10.29 -39.30 -1.28
CA ILE A 70 9.91 -38.26 -0.32
C ILE A 70 8.87 -38.84 0.63
N ASN A 71 9.14 -38.78 1.92
CA ASN A 71 8.14 -39.07 2.95
C ASN A 71 7.16 -37.88 3.01
N ILE A 72 6.03 -38.01 2.32
CA ILE A 72 5.05 -36.94 2.14
C ILE A 72 4.45 -36.51 3.47
N ASP A 73 4.14 -37.45 4.36
CA ASP A 73 3.54 -37.13 5.67
C ASP A 73 4.52 -36.30 6.53
N ALA A 74 5.78 -36.73 6.62
CA ALA A 74 6.80 -35.99 7.36
C ALA A 74 7.10 -34.62 6.75
N CYS A 75 7.07 -34.51 5.41
CA CYS A 75 7.21 -33.22 4.73
C CYS A 75 5.99 -32.31 4.96
N THR A 76 4.78 -32.88 4.94
CA THR A 76 3.54 -32.18 5.23
C THR A 76 3.55 -31.59 6.63
N ASP A 77 3.89 -32.40 7.64
CA ASP A 77 3.99 -31.95 9.03
C ASP A 77 5.04 -30.83 9.16
N LYS A 78 6.22 -31.02 8.53
CA LYS A 78 7.30 -30.05 8.63
C LYS A 78 7.04 -28.76 7.86
N PHE A 79 6.42 -28.83 6.69
CA PHE A 79 6.05 -27.64 5.92
C PHE A 79 4.91 -26.87 6.59
N THR A 80 3.99 -27.57 7.27
CA THR A 80 2.95 -26.94 8.08
C THR A 80 3.56 -26.25 9.31
N GLU A 81 4.46 -26.93 10.05
CA GLU A 81 5.19 -26.34 11.17
C GLU A 81 5.97 -25.07 10.78
N LEU A 82 6.57 -25.08 9.59
CA LEU A 82 7.38 -23.97 9.07
C LEU A 82 6.57 -22.95 8.25
N GLU A 83 5.26 -23.12 8.15
CA GLU A 83 4.36 -22.27 7.37
C GLU A 83 4.75 -22.18 5.87
N PHE A 84 5.32 -23.25 5.30
CA PHE A 84 5.73 -23.34 3.90
C PHE A 84 4.60 -23.84 3.00
N TYR A 85 3.45 -23.22 3.04
CA TYR A 85 2.23 -23.66 2.33
C TYR A 85 2.39 -23.73 0.82
N ALA A 86 3.19 -22.85 0.21
CA ALA A 86 3.47 -22.92 -1.22
C ALA A 86 4.24 -24.20 -1.61
N LEU A 87 5.20 -24.61 -0.78
CA LEU A 87 5.95 -25.86 -0.97
C LEU A 87 5.07 -27.07 -0.69
N LEU A 88 4.20 -26.99 0.32
CA LEU A 88 3.21 -28.01 0.60
C LEU A 88 2.29 -28.24 -0.60
N LYS A 89 1.75 -27.18 -1.17
CA LYS A 89 0.89 -27.27 -2.37
C LYS A 89 1.62 -27.87 -3.59
N GLN A 90 2.89 -27.52 -3.77
CA GLN A 90 3.71 -28.10 -4.84
C GLN A 90 3.99 -29.59 -4.58
N LEU A 91 4.30 -29.97 -3.35
CA LEU A 91 4.54 -31.37 -2.96
C LEU A 91 3.31 -32.25 -3.24
N VAL A 92 2.12 -31.75 -2.87
CA VAL A 92 0.83 -32.42 -3.13
C VAL A 92 0.59 -32.59 -4.63
N ALA A 93 0.80 -31.54 -5.42
CA ALA A 93 0.61 -31.56 -6.87
C ALA A 93 1.56 -32.53 -7.60
N GLU A 94 2.81 -32.66 -7.13
CA GLU A 94 3.83 -33.54 -7.73
C GLU A 94 3.71 -35.01 -7.30
N SER A 95 3.10 -35.28 -6.15
CA SER A 95 3.09 -36.62 -5.56
C SER A 95 1.96 -37.52 -6.03
N ASN A 96 0.94 -37.00 -6.72
CA ASN A 96 -0.34 -37.71 -7.04
C ASN A 96 -0.97 -38.43 -5.81
N VAL A 97 -0.56 -38.08 -4.61
CA VAL A 97 -1.09 -38.58 -3.36
C VAL A 97 -2.10 -37.54 -2.89
N GLU A 98 -3.34 -37.95 -2.67
CA GLU A 98 -4.24 -37.15 -1.84
C GLU A 98 -3.59 -37.01 -0.45
N VAL A 99 -2.82 -35.95 -0.26
CA VAL A 99 -2.38 -35.58 1.09
C VAL A 99 -3.64 -35.32 1.85
N LYS A 100 -3.98 -36.19 2.74
CA LYS A 100 -4.96 -35.96 3.77
C LYS A 100 -4.39 -34.86 4.68
N ILE A 101 -4.41 -33.59 4.22
CA ILE A 101 -4.58 -32.49 5.17
C ILE A 101 -5.73 -33.01 6.04
N LYS A 102 -5.50 -33.23 7.31
CA LYS A 102 -6.51 -33.78 8.20
C LYS A 102 -7.76 -32.95 8.00
N LYS A 103 -8.61 -33.35 7.04
CA LYS A 103 -9.99 -32.92 7.02
C LYS A 103 -10.53 -33.54 8.30
N GLU A 104 -10.55 -32.78 9.37
CA GLU A 104 -11.47 -33.09 10.43
C GLU A 104 -12.82 -33.23 9.71
N ASN A 105 -13.33 -34.45 9.65
CA ASN A 105 -14.67 -34.70 9.12
C ASN A 105 -15.66 -34.14 10.17
N VAL A 106 -15.65 -32.83 10.34
CA VAL A 106 -16.67 -32.11 11.08
C VAL A 106 -17.87 -32.06 10.16
N GLU A 107 -18.96 -32.64 10.57
CA GLU A 107 -20.23 -32.61 9.84
C GLU A 107 -20.70 -31.15 9.75
N LYS A 108 -20.66 -30.58 8.54
CA LYS A 108 -21.07 -29.20 8.29
C LYS A 108 -22.58 -29.13 8.16
N ASN A 109 -23.20 -28.28 8.95
CA ASN A 109 -24.66 -28.04 8.92
C ASN A 109 -24.96 -26.79 8.08
N TYR A 110 -24.82 -26.93 6.75
CA TYR A 110 -25.11 -25.88 5.77
C TYR A 110 -26.50 -26.06 5.18
N SER A 111 -27.29 -25.00 5.15
CA SER A 111 -28.67 -25.04 4.71
C SER A 111 -29.00 -23.96 3.69
N THR A 112 -29.72 -24.30 2.64
CA THR A 112 -30.24 -23.36 1.66
C THR A 112 -31.67 -22.94 2.02
N ILE A 113 -31.89 -21.63 2.07
CA ILE A 113 -33.15 -21.00 2.47
C ILE A 113 -33.96 -20.69 1.19
N ILE A 114 -34.96 -21.47 0.90
CA ILE A 114 -35.81 -21.37 -0.31
C ILE A 114 -37.28 -21.17 -0.03
N THR A 115 -37.68 -21.05 1.23
CA THR A 115 -39.07 -20.85 1.62
C THR A 115 -39.20 -19.72 2.62
N GLU A 116 -40.36 -19.05 2.63
CA GLU A 116 -40.65 -17.98 3.58
C GLU A 116 -40.58 -18.46 5.05
N LYS A 117 -40.98 -19.71 5.30
CA LYS A 117 -40.90 -20.31 6.64
C LYS A 117 -39.43 -20.41 7.10
N SER A 118 -38.56 -20.99 6.26
CA SER A 118 -37.14 -21.12 6.59
C SER A 118 -36.44 -19.75 6.73
N LEU A 119 -36.85 -18.76 5.93
CA LEU A 119 -36.38 -17.37 6.07
C LEU A 119 -36.77 -16.76 7.42
N ASN A 120 -38.04 -16.94 7.83
CA ASN A 120 -38.52 -16.47 9.13
C ASN A 120 -37.79 -17.16 10.30
N ASP A 121 -37.43 -18.42 10.18
CA ASP A 121 -36.68 -19.16 11.21
C ASP A 121 -35.22 -18.69 11.27
N LEU A 122 -34.58 -18.42 10.12
CA LEU A 122 -33.27 -17.78 10.05
C LEU A 122 -33.30 -16.41 10.72
N VAL A 123 -34.26 -15.55 10.38
CA VAL A 123 -34.40 -14.20 10.97
C VAL A 123 -34.52 -14.29 12.51
N LYS A 124 -35.27 -15.24 13.05
CA LYS A 124 -35.35 -15.48 14.49
C LYS A 124 -34.02 -15.92 15.08
N SER A 125 -33.28 -16.81 14.40
CA SER A 125 -31.97 -17.28 14.82
C SER A 125 -30.96 -16.14 14.88
N LEU A 126 -30.89 -15.32 13.82
CA LEU A 126 -29.98 -14.17 13.75
C LEU A 126 -30.32 -13.10 14.82
N LYS A 127 -31.62 -12.88 15.09
CA LYS A 127 -32.07 -11.90 16.10
C LYS A 127 -31.65 -12.29 17.52
N ILE A 128 -31.54 -13.57 17.82
CA ILE A 128 -31.11 -14.07 19.14
C ILE A 128 -29.57 -14.08 19.26
N SER A 129 -28.88 -14.10 18.13
CA SER A 129 -27.41 -14.14 18.08
C SER A 129 -26.85 -12.82 18.56
N LYS A 130 -25.81 -12.89 19.41
CA LYS A 130 -25.05 -11.68 19.78
C LYS A 130 -24.16 -11.19 18.66
N LEU A 131 -23.65 -12.13 17.86
CA LEU A 131 -22.74 -11.91 16.73
C LEU A 131 -23.08 -12.91 15.63
N PHE A 132 -23.07 -12.50 14.39
CA PHE A 132 -23.07 -13.37 13.23
C PHE A 132 -22.18 -12.82 12.12
N SER A 133 -21.64 -13.72 11.30
CA SER A 133 -20.98 -13.36 10.04
C SER A 133 -21.98 -13.34 8.90
N PHE A 134 -21.75 -12.47 7.92
CA PHE A 134 -22.47 -12.50 6.65
C PHE A 134 -21.55 -12.19 5.48
N ALA A 135 -21.93 -12.65 4.30
CA ALA A 135 -21.32 -12.29 3.03
C ALA A 135 -22.38 -12.16 1.94
N VAL A 136 -22.09 -11.36 0.92
CA VAL A 136 -22.99 -11.12 -0.23
C VAL A 136 -22.29 -11.61 -1.49
N GLU A 137 -22.89 -12.58 -2.17
CA GLU A 137 -22.45 -13.02 -3.50
C GLU A 137 -23.05 -12.11 -4.57
N THR A 138 -22.25 -11.76 -5.57
CA THR A 138 -22.60 -10.73 -6.53
C THR A 138 -22.17 -11.05 -7.95
N THR A 139 -22.75 -10.32 -8.91
CA THR A 139 -22.41 -10.43 -10.34
C THR A 139 -21.09 -9.75 -10.72
N SER A 140 -20.53 -8.87 -9.86
CA SER A 140 -19.34 -8.07 -10.17
C SER A 140 -18.54 -7.73 -8.91
N ILE A 141 -17.22 -7.55 -9.06
CA ILE A 141 -16.34 -7.03 -8.02
C ILE A 141 -16.48 -5.51 -7.78
N HIS A 142 -17.21 -4.81 -8.67
CA HIS A 142 -17.46 -3.37 -8.56
C HIS A 142 -18.76 -3.13 -7.79
N ALA A 143 -18.65 -2.83 -6.49
CA ALA A 143 -19.79 -2.71 -5.59
C ALA A 143 -20.91 -1.78 -6.08
N MET A 144 -20.56 -0.66 -6.77
CA MET A 144 -21.54 0.29 -7.31
C MET A 144 -22.26 -0.18 -8.60
N LYS A 145 -21.89 -1.35 -9.16
CA LYS A 145 -22.49 -1.92 -10.38
C LYS A 145 -22.94 -3.37 -10.18
N ALA A 146 -22.65 -3.94 -9.01
CA ALA A 146 -22.90 -5.35 -8.72
C ALA A 146 -24.34 -5.58 -8.30
N ASP A 147 -24.97 -6.64 -8.80
CA ASP A 147 -26.27 -7.12 -8.36
C ASP A 147 -26.09 -8.27 -7.36
N ILE A 148 -27.05 -8.41 -6.45
CA ILE A 148 -27.01 -9.46 -5.43
C ILE A 148 -27.45 -10.79 -6.05
N VAL A 149 -26.57 -11.79 -5.97
CA VAL A 149 -26.85 -13.17 -6.37
C VAL A 149 -27.39 -13.99 -5.19
N GLY A 150 -26.89 -13.73 -3.99
CA GLY A 150 -27.35 -14.37 -2.77
C GLY A 150 -26.67 -13.81 -1.52
N LEU A 151 -27.17 -14.24 -0.36
CA LEU A 151 -26.65 -13.84 0.95
C LEU A 151 -26.35 -15.08 1.79
N SER A 152 -25.25 -15.11 2.47
CA SER A 152 -24.88 -16.17 3.40
C SER A 152 -24.66 -15.63 4.82
N PHE A 153 -24.95 -16.49 5.80
CA PHE A 153 -24.90 -16.16 7.22
C PHE A 153 -24.34 -17.34 8.01
N SER A 154 -23.57 -17.04 9.06
CA SER A 154 -23.18 -18.01 10.09
C SER A 154 -23.15 -17.34 11.46
N ASN A 155 -23.69 -18.02 12.48
CA ASN A 155 -23.64 -17.57 13.88
C ASN A 155 -23.00 -18.61 14.80
N LYS A 156 -22.45 -19.66 14.22
CA LYS A 156 -21.78 -20.75 14.91
C LYS A 156 -20.85 -21.48 13.94
N ALA A 157 -19.70 -21.91 14.44
CA ALA A 157 -18.77 -22.74 13.68
C ALA A 157 -19.44 -23.99 13.07
N ASP A 158 -19.04 -24.34 11.85
CA ASP A 158 -19.50 -25.48 11.06
C ASP A 158 -21.01 -25.46 10.72
N SER A 159 -21.62 -24.27 10.75
CA SER A 159 -23.05 -24.07 10.49
C SER A 159 -23.30 -22.77 9.76
N GLY A 160 -24.29 -22.76 8.87
CA GLY A 160 -24.67 -21.53 8.18
C GLY A 160 -25.81 -21.72 7.18
N TRP A 161 -26.19 -20.61 6.59
CA TRP A 161 -27.34 -20.52 5.70
C TRP A 161 -27.01 -19.70 4.47
N TYR A 162 -27.55 -20.13 3.32
CA TYR A 162 -27.52 -19.37 2.07
C TYR A 162 -28.93 -19.03 1.61
N ILE A 163 -29.18 -17.81 1.25
CA ILE A 163 -30.41 -17.31 0.65
C ILE A 163 -30.11 -16.99 -0.81
N PRO A 164 -30.51 -17.82 -1.78
CA PRO A 164 -30.35 -17.52 -3.20
C PRO A 164 -31.33 -16.44 -3.64
N ILE A 165 -30.89 -15.47 -4.42
CA ILE A 165 -31.72 -14.43 -5.06
C ILE A 165 -31.75 -14.68 -6.57
N GLU A 166 -30.57 -14.67 -7.22
CA GLU A 166 -30.43 -14.99 -8.65
C GLU A 166 -29.55 -16.23 -8.83
N TYR A 167 -29.98 -17.17 -9.67
CA TYR A 167 -29.20 -18.37 -9.99
C TYR A 167 -29.75 -19.06 -11.27
N LEU A 168 -28.91 -19.81 -11.96
CA LEU A 168 -29.18 -20.39 -13.28
C LEU A 168 -30.45 -21.27 -13.34
N GLU A 169 -30.73 -22.05 -12.29
CA GLU A 169 -31.77 -23.04 -12.21
C GLU A 169 -33.10 -22.49 -11.62
N LYS A 170 -33.22 -21.16 -11.55
CA LYS A 170 -34.40 -20.50 -10.98
C LYS A 170 -35.60 -20.61 -11.93
N GLU A 171 -36.40 -21.66 -11.78
CA GLU A 171 -37.61 -21.85 -12.57
C GLU A 171 -38.80 -21.01 -12.06
N LYS A 172 -38.83 -20.73 -10.75
CA LYS A 172 -39.87 -19.93 -10.08
C LYS A 172 -39.25 -19.15 -8.93
N ASN A 173 -39.83 -17.99 -8.64
CA ASN A 173 -39.42 -17.22 -7.45
C ASN A 173 -39.74 -18.04 -6.18
N ASN A 174 -38.75 -18.12 -5.29
CA ASN A 174 -38.87 -18.87 -4.04
C ASN A 174 -39.68 -18.12 -2.98
N PHE A 175 -39.70 -16.76 -3.05
CA PHE A 175 -40.36 -15.89 -2.08
C PHE A 175 -41.46 -15.02 -2.68
N GLY A 176 -41.64 -14.98 -4.02
CA GLY A 176 -42.64 -14.19 -4.73
C GLY A 176 -42.09 -13.54 -6.00
N GLU A 177 -42.77 -12.52 -6.52
CA GLU A 177 -42.34 -11.80 -7.73
C GLU A 177 -41.09 -10.92 -7.50
N ASN A 178 -40.88 -10.49 -6.23
CA ASN A 178 -39.78 -9.59 -5.84
C ASN A 178 -38.97 -10.21 -4.70
N ASP A 179 -38.25 -11.31 -4.98
CA ASP A 179 -37.49 -12.06 -3.98
C ASP A 179 -36.53 -11.21 -3.17
N LEU A 180 -35.75 -10.35 -3.83
CA LEU A 180 -34.74 -9.49 -3.17
C LEU A 180 -35.42 -8.53 -2.18
N GLU A 181 -36.51 -7.87 -2.57
CA GLU A 181 -37.23 -6.93 -1.71
C GLU A 181 -37.86 -7.63 -0.49
N ILE A 182 -38.43 -8.82 -0.68
CA ILE A 182 -38.99 -9.61 0.41
C ILE A 182 -37.93 -10.06 1.39
N VAL A 183 -36.78 -10.57 0.89
CA VAL A 183 -35.67 -11.05 1.72
C VAL A 183 -35.06 -9.89 2.48
N LEU A 184 -34.73 -8.79 1.78
CA LEU A 184 -34.14 -7.61 2.43
C LEU A 184 -35.09 -6.95 3.42
N GLY A 185 -36.40 -6.89 3.11
CA GLY A 185 -37.42 -6.39 4.04
C GLY A 185 -37.44 -7.13 5.38
N LYS A 186 -37.22 -8.46 5.38
CA LYS A 186 -37.15 -9.27 6.59
C LYS A 186 -35.79 -9.18 7.30
N LEU A 187 -34.69 -9.03 6.56
CA LEU A 187 -33.34 -8.92 7.13
C LEU A 187 -32.99 -7.52 7.63
N LYS A 188 -33.56 -6.48 7.01
CA LYS A 188 -33.28 -5.08 7.34
C LYS A 188 -33.36 -4.75 8.83
N PRO A 189 -34.41 -5.14 9.59
CA PRO A 189 -34.49 -4.87 11.01
C PRO A 189 -33.35 -5.44 11.84
N ILE A 190 -32.69 -6.50 11.35
CA ILE A 190 -31.55 -7.15 12.04
C ILE A 190 -30.25 -6.53 11.59
N LEU A 191 -30.11 -6.29 10.28
CA LEU A 191 -28.89 -5.68 9.72
C LEU A 191 -28.69 -4.25 10.18
N GLU A 192 -29.80 -3.50 10.41
CA GLU A 192 -29.77 -2.11 10.89
C GLU A 192 -29.80 -1.97 12.43
N ASP A 193 -29.83 -3.07 13.18
CA ASP A 193 -29.83 -3.06 14.65
C ASP A 193 -28.38 -3.00 15.19
N ASP A 194 -28.01 -1.91 15.87
CA ASP A 194 -26.70 -1.72 16.47
C ASP A 194 -26.40 -2.70 17.62
N SER A 195 -27.43 -3.28 18.24
CA SER A 195 -27.27 -4.18 19.37
C SER A 195 -26.91 -5.60 18.96
N ILE A 196 -27.05 -5.93 17.69
CA ILE A 196 -26.67 -7.20 17.09
C ILE A 196 -25.38 -7.00 16.31
N TYR A 197 -24.29 -7.65 16.73
CA TYR A 197 -22.98 -7.47 16.13
C TYR A 197 -22.82 -8.27 14.82
N LYS A 198 -22.14 -7.69 13.86
CA LYS A 198 -21.84 -8.28 12.56
C LYS A 198 -20.33 -8.36 12.32
N THR A 199 -19.92 -9.46 11.72
CA THR A 199 -18.56 -9.66 11.23
C THR A 199 -18.56 -10.06 9.76
N GLY A 200 -17.48 -9.77 9.04
CA GLY A 200 -17.33 -10.12 7.64
C GLY A 200 -15.85 -10.17 7.22
N GLN A 201 -15.65 -10.65 6.01
CA GLN A 201 -14.36 -10.55 5.31
C GLN A 201 -14.47 -9.43 4.27
N ASN A 202 -13.81 -8.30 4.47
CA ASN A 202 -14.04 -7.09 3.67
C ASN A 202 -15.50 -6.62 3.73
N ILE A 203 -16.03 -6.58 4.96
CA ILE A 203 -17.46 -6.30 5.26
C ILE A 203 -17.93 -4.97 4.66
N LYS A 204 -17.03 -4.03 4.40
CA LYS A 204 -17.31 -2.76 3.75
C LYS A 204 -17.92 -2.95 2.35
N TYR A 205 -17.39 -3.90 1.57
CA TYR A 205 -17.89 -4.22 0.23
C TYR A 205 -19.35 -4.74 0.29
N ASP A 206 -19.61 -5.71 1.14
CA ASP A 206 -20.95 -6.29 1.33
C ASP A 206 -21.95 -5.24 1.83
N SER A 207 -21.52 -4.43 2.79
CA SER A 207 -22.35 -3.35 3.35
C SER A 207 -22.64 -2.25 2.32
N LEU A 208 -21.73 -1.97 1.39
CA LEU A 208 -21.93 -1.00 0.32
C LEU A 208 -23.00 -1.47 -0.68
N ILE A 209 -23.00 -2.75 -1.02
CA ILE A 209 -24.02 -3.34 -1.88
C ILE A 209 -25.40 -3.30 -1.21
N LEU A 210 -25.47 -3.69 0.06
CA LEU A 210 -26.71 -3.62 0.84
C LEU A 210 -27.22 -2.19 0.96
N LYS A 211 -26.35 -1.20 1.11
CA LYS A 211 -26.72 0.23 1.15
C LYS A 211 -27.34 0.68 -0.16
N ARG A 212 -26.82 0.26 -1.31
CA ARG A 212 -27.46 0.52 -2.62
C ARG A 212 -28.89 -0.05 -2.70
N CYS A 213 -29.12 -1.18 -2.04
CA CYS A 213 -30.45 -1.81 -1.94
C CYS A 213 -31.29 -1.25 -0.78
N GLY A 214 -30.90 -0.14 -0.16
CA GLY A 214 -31.66 0.55 0.89
C GLY A 214 -31.54 -0.05 2.29
N VAL A 215 -30.49 -0.86 2.56
CA VAL A 215 -30.21 -1.45 3.87
C VAL A 215 -28.87 -0.90 4.39
N THR A 216 -28.90 -0.16 5.49
CA THR A 216 -27.69 0.38 6.14
C THR A 216 -27.22 -0.56 7.25
N VAL A 217 -26.15 -1.31 7.02
CA VAL A 217 -25.59 -2.21 8.03
C VAL A 217 -25.04 -1.43 9.22
N LYS A 218 -25.51 -1.79 10.42
CA LYS A 218 -25.05 -1.22 11.69
C LYS A 218 -24.51 -2.32 12.60
N GLY A 219 -23.83 -1.96 13.70
CA GLY A 219 -23.24 -2.92 14.61
C GLY A 219 -22.12 -3.75 13.98
N ILE A 220 -21.35 -3.17 13.06
CA ILE A 220 -20.13 -3.79 12.53
C ILE A 220 -19.12 -3.84 13.67
N GLU A 221 -18.75 -5.05 14.09
CA GLU A 221 -17.84 -5.30 15.21
C GLU A 221 -16.48 -5.80 14.72
N PHE A 222 -16.44 -6.49 13.58
CA PHE A 222 -15.21 -7.15 13.15
C PHE A 222 -15.10 -7.26 11.62
N ASP A 223 -13.88 -7.11 11.12
CA ASP A 223 -13.48 -7.44 9.75
C ASP A 223 -12.22 -8.30 9.78
N THR A 224 -12.31 -9.53 9.29
CA THR A 224 -11.21 -10.51 9.35
C THR A 224 -10.02 -10.12 8.48
N MET A 225 -10.24 -9.42 7.38
CA MET A 225 -9.16 -8.91 6.51
C MET A 225 -8.36 -7.80 7.20
N ILE A 226 -9.03 -6.89 7.88
CA ILE A 226 -8.37 -5.79 8.63
C ILE A 226 -7.64 -6.35 9.85
N ALA A 227 -8.26 -7.29 10.57
CA ALA A 227 -7.64 -7.96 11.71
C ALA A 227 -6.35 -8.69 11.30
N ALA A 228 -6.40 -9.47 10.23
CA ALA A 228 -5.24 -10.18 9.69
C ALA A 228 -4.11 -9.21 9.29
N HIS A 229 -4.44 -8.11 8.61
CA HIS A 229 -3.46 -7.10 8.23
C HIS A 229 -2.84 -6.39 9.44
N LEU A 230 -3.61 -6.15 10.49
CA LEU A 230 -3.10 -5.55 11.72
C LEU A 230 -2.15 -6.49 12.47
N LEU A 231 -2.47 -7.79 12.51
CA LEU A 231 -1.62 -8.82 13.09
C LEU A 231 -0.33 -9.06 12.30
N ASN A 232 -0.41 -9.03 10.96
CA ASN A 232 0.75 -9.21 10.08
C ASN A 232 0.67 -8.31 8.84
N PRO A 233 1.08 -7.03 8.94
CA PRO A 233 1.06 -6.10 7.82
C PRO A 233 2.09 -6.41 6.71
N ALA A 234 2.96 -7.40 6.92
CA ALA A 234 3.92 -7.88 5.94
C ALA A 234 3.41 -9.10 5.14
N ALA A 235 2.23 -9.64 5.48
CA ALA A 235 1.62 -10.75 4.76
C ALA A 235 1.38 -10.39 3.28
N ARG A 236 1.57 -11.37 2.40
CA ARG A 236 1.39 -11.18 0.95
C ARG A 236 -0.08 -11.12 0.52
N SER A 237 -0.95 -11.72 1.32
CA SER A 237 -2.37 -11.83 1.04
C SER A 237 -3.17 -11.83 2.34
N ALA A 238 -4.32 -11.18 2.32
CA ALA A 238 -5.34 -11.26 3.37
C ALA A 238 -6.66 -11.82 2.78
N LYS A 239 -6.58 -12.62 1.72
CA LYS A 239 -7.74 -13.31 1.14
C LYS A 239 -8.22 -14.39 2.10
N LEU A 240 -9.53 -14.63 2.10
CA LEU A 240 -10.17 -15.56 3.01
C LEU A 240 -9.61 -17.00 2.88
N ASP A 241 -9.41 -17.47 1.65
CA ASP A 241 -8.81 -18.78 1.35
C ASP A 241 -7.40 -18.93 1.92
N THR A 242 -6.59 -17.88 1.80
CA THR A 242 -5.23 -17.83 2.35
C THR A 242 -5.28 -17.85 3.88
N LEU A 243 -6.13 -17.00 4.47
CA LEU A 243 -6.29 -16.93 5.93
C LEU A 243 -6.82 -18.23 6.54
N SER A 244 -7.76 -18.89 5.85
CA SER A 244 -8.29 -20.19 6.23
C SER A 244 -7.21 -21.26 6.27
N LEU A 245 -6.39 -21.32 5.21
CA LEU A 245 -5.30 -22.29 5.13
C LEU A 245 -4.23 -22.03 6.19
N GLU A 246 -3.80 -20.77 6.34
CA GLU A 246 -2.71 -20.39 7.25
C GLU A 246 -3.10 -20.48 8.73
N HIS A 247 -4.35 -20.22 9.06
CA HIS A 247 -4.75 -20.06 10.46
C HIS A 247 -5.68 -21.14 10.98
N LEU A 248 -6.45 -21.79 10.09
CA LEU A 248 -7.36 -22.87 10.46
C LEU A 248 -6.93 -24.23 9.88
N ASN A 249 -5.86 -24.27 9.07
CA ASN A 249 -5.41 -25.45 8.34
C ASN A 249 -6.54 -26.09 7.50
N TYR A 250 -7.41 -25.23 6.95
CA TYR A 250 -8.58 -25.62 6.18
C TYR A 250 -8.50 -25.08 4.77
N GLU A 251 -8.55 -25.96 3.77
CA GLU A 251 -8.55 -25.61 2.35
C GLU A 251 -9.99 -25.36 1.90
N MET A 252 -10.31 -24.10 1.58
CA MET A 252 -11.62 -23.71 1.05
C MET A 252 -11.75 -24.06 -0.42
N VAL A 253 -12.99 -24.12 -0.90
CA VAL A 253 -13.29 -24.23 -2.33
C VAL A 253 -12.83 -22.93 -3.02
N PRO A 254 -11.91 -22.99 -4.01
CA PRO A 254 -11.50 -21.78 -4.72
C PRO A 254 -12.61 -21.26 -5.61
N ILE A 255 -12.81 -19.94 -5.68
CA ILE A 255 -13.83 -19.34 -6.54
C ILE A 255 -13.65 -19.71 -8.02
N GLU A 256 -12.41 -19.95 -8.46
CA GLU A 256 -12.12 -20.34 -9.84
C GLU A 256 -12.64 -21.73 -10.22
N GLU A 257 -12.96 -22.58 -9.26
CA GLU A 257 -13.64 -23.85 -9.51
C GLU A 257 -15.13 -23.66 -9.84
N LEU A 258 -15.71 -22.55 -9.38
CA LEU A 258 -17.12 -22.22 -9.65
C LEU A 258 -17.25 -21.44 -10.96
N ILE A 259 -16.52 -20.34 -11.09
CA ILE A 259 -16.70 -19.37 -12.19
C ILE A 259 -15.65 -19.51 -13.31
N GLY A 260 -14.63 -20.38 -13.14
CA GLY A 260 -13.58 -20.54 -14.14
C GLY A 260 -12.51 -19.43 -14.12
N LYS A 261 -11.65 -19.40 -15.15
CA LYS A 261 -10.54 -18.43 -15.28
C LYS A 261 -10.48 -17.80 -16.66
N GLY A 262 -10.03 -16.56 -16.71
CA GLY A 262 -9.71 -15.86 -17.96
C GLY A 262 -10.95 -15.52 -18.79
N ARG A 263 -10.86 -15.68 -20.13
CA ARG A 263 -11.92 -15.24 -21.06
C ARG A 263 -13.22 -16.07 -20.98
N ASN A 264 -13.17 -17.27 -20.41
CA ASN A 264 -14.31 -18.16 -20.26
C ASN A 264 -14.91 -18.09 -18.85
N GLN A 265 -14.55 -17.09 -18.08
CA GLN A 265 -15.09 -16.87 -16.75
C GLN A 265 -16.56 -16.51 -16.84
N ILE A 266 -17.41 -17.20 -16.06
CA ILE A 266 -18.84 -16.92 -15.89
C ILE A 266 -19.07 -16.06 -14.64
N THR A 267 -20.26 -15.53 -14.48
CA THR A 267 -20.69 -14.80 -13.27
C THR A 267 -21.32 -15.76 -12.25
N MET A 268 -21.41 -15.35 -10.99
CA MET A 268 -21.86 -16.22 -9.88
C MET A 268 -23.33 -16.66 -10.05
N ASP A 269 -24.19 -15.85 -10.67
CA ASP A 269 -25.58 -16.18 -11.03
C ASP A 269 -25.71 -17.34 -12.02
N GLN A 270 -24.63 -17.67 -12.75
CA GLN A 270 -24.55 -18.77 -13.70
C GLN A 270 -24.00 -20.07 -13.08
N VAL A 271 -23.68 -20.06 -11.80
CA VAL A 271 -23.23 -21.23 -11.04
C VAL A 271 -24.44 -22.02 -10.53
N SER A 272 -24.35 -23.36 -10.52
CA SER A 272 -25.43 -24.18 -9.95
C SER A 272 -25.69 -23.86 -8.48
N LEU A 273 -26.96 -23.89 -8.07
CA LEU A 273 -27.40 -23.52 -6.71
C LEU A 273 -26.61 -24.28 -5.61
N GLU A 274 -26.41 -25.58 -5.80
CA GLU A 274 -25.74 -26.44 -4.82
C GLU A 274 -24.31 -25.97 -4.57
N LYS A 275 -23.54 -25.69 -5.65
CA LYS A 275 -22.14 -25.22 -5.55
C LYS A 275 -22.06 -23.81 -4.98
N ALA A 276 -22.92 -22.90 -5.46
CA ALA A 276 -22.95 -21.52 -4.96
C ALA A 276 -23.33 -21.48 -3.47
N ALA A 277 -24.33 -22.27 -3.05
CA ALA A 277 -24.74 -22.38 -1.66
C ALA A 277 -23.61 -22.89 -0.74
N PHE A 278 -22.93 -23.97 -1.15
CA PHE A 278 -21.83 -24.51 -0.35
C PHE A 278 -20.70 -23.50 -0.20
N TYR A 279 -20.23 -22.92 -1.32
CA TYR A 279 -19.17 -21.92 -1.34
C TYR A 279 -19.51 -20.70 -0.47
N SER A 280 -20.70 -20.15 -0.62
CA SER A 280 -21.11 -18.94 0.08
C SER A 280 -21.25 -19.16 1.59
N VAL A 281 -21.83 -20.31 2.01
CA VAL A 281 -21.90 -20.63 3.43
C VAL A 281 -20.53 -20.92 4.03
N GLU A 282 -19.64 -21.57 3.25
CA GLU A 282 -18.25 -21.78 3.66
C GLU A 282 -17.55 -20.45 3.93
N ASN A 283 -17.75 -19.42 3.08
CA ASN A 283 -17.21 -18.08 3.30
C ASN A 283 -17.70 -17.49 4.62
N ALA A 284 -18.99 -17.57 4.92
CA ALA A 284 -19.55 -17.05 6.18
C ALA A 284 -19.06 -17.84 7.40
N ASP A 285 -19.01 -19.18 7.34
CA ASP A 285 -18.54 -20.06 8.41
C ASP A 285 -17.06 -19.81 8.75
N ILE A 286 -16.22 -19.79 7.73
CA ILE A 286 -14.76 -19.53 7.90
C ILE A 286 -14.52 -18.13 8.44
N THR A 287 -15.26 -17.12 7.97
CA THR A 287 -15.21 -15.78 8.50
C THR A 287 -15.58 -15.74 9.99
N PHE A 288 -16.62 -16.47 10.40
CA PHE A 288 -17.00 -16.57 11.80
C PHE A 288 -15.89 -17.20 12.66
N LYS A 289 -15.31 -18.32 12.24
CA LYS A 289 -14.19 -18.99 12.93
C LYS A 289 -12.95 -18.10 13.03
N LEU A 290 -12.58 -17.41 11.94
CA LEU A 290 -11.46 -16.48 11.94
C LEU A 290 -11.71 -15.28 12.86
N THR A 291 -12.96 -14.82 12.99
CA THR A 291 -13.32 -13.75 13.93
C THR A 291 -13.01 -14.15 15.37
N GLU A 292 -13.39 -15.35 15.79
CA GLU A 292 -13.10 -15.87 17.14
C GLU A 292 -11.59 -15.99 17.37
N LEU A 293 -10.86 -16.57 16.42
CA LEU A 293 -9.42 -16.74 16.48
C LEU A 293 -8.67 -15.41 16.53
N PHE A 294 -8.99 -14.49 15.60
CA PHE A 294 -8.29 -13.22 15.51
C PHE A 294 -8.65 -12.27 16.67
N THR A 295 -9.85 -12.37 17.22
CA THR A 295 -10.19 -11.67 18.47
C THR A 295 -9.23 -12.05 19.60
N THR A 296 -8.94 -13.34 19.76
CA THR A 296 -8.00 -13.85 20.76
C THR A 296 -6.59 -13.34 20.46
N ARG A 297 -6.10 -13.49 19.23
CA ARG A 297 -4.76 -13.04 18.82
C ARG A 297 -4.56 -11.54 18.93
N LEU A 298 -5.56 -10.73 18.60
CA LEU A 298 -5.49 -9.27 18.77
C LEU A 298 -5.37 -8.88 20.25
N LYS A 299 -6.07 -9.58 21.15
CA LYS A 299 -5.95 -9.36 22.60
C LYS A 299 -4.57 -9.78 23.12
N GLU A 300 -4.06 -10.92 22.72
CA GLU A 300 -2.70 -11.39 23.05
C GLU A 300 -1.61 -10.45 22.55
N ALA A 301 -1.82 -9.85 21.36
CA ALA A 301 -0.91 -8.87 20.78
C ALA A 301 -1.11 -7.44 21.32
N GLU A 302 -2.07 -7.20 22.23
CA GLU A 302 -2.46 -5.86 22.74
C GLU A 302 -2.91 -4.88 21.64
N LEU A 303 -3.48 -5.41 20.55
CA LEU A 303 -3.94 -4.64 19.39
C LEU A 303 -5.48 -4.54 19.29
N TYR A 304 -6.22 -5.22 20.19
CA TYR A 304 -7.68 -5.27 20.11
C TYR A 304 -8.32 -3.89 20.34
N GLU A 305 -7.82 -3.10 21.27
CA GLU A 305 -8.33 -1.77 21.54
C GLU A 305 -8.11 -0.86 20.31
N PHE A 306 -6.90 -0.89 19.75
CA PHE A 306 -6.60 -0.17 18.50
C PHE A 306 -7.54 -0.58 17.36
N PHE A 307 -7.75 -1.89 17.17
CA PHE A 307 -8.64 -2.43 16.15
C PHE A 307 -10.08 -1.95 16.32
N SER A 308 -10.63 -2.09 17.52
CA SER A 308 -12.04 -1.79 17.82
C SER A 308 -12.35 -0.29 17.90
N THR A 309 -11.37 0.56 18.25
CA THR A 309 -11.58 1.99 18.43
C THR A 309 -11.20 2.85 17.23
N ILE A 310 -10.39 2.31 16.31
CA ILE A 310 -9.90 3.07 15.14
C ILE A 310 -10.27 2.39 13.83
N GLU A 311 -9.86 1.13 13.63
CA GLU A 311 -10.03 0.47 12.33
C GLU A 311 -11.47 0.08 12.04
N VAL A 312 -12.19 -0.45 13.01
CA VAL A 312 -13.61 -0.83 12.85
C VAL A 312 -14.50 0.39 12.66
N PRO A 313 -14.42 1.46 13.49
CA PRO A 313 -15.24 2.65 13.30
C PRO A 313 -14.99 3.39 11.98
N LEU A 314 -13.84 3.18 11.36
CA LEU A 314 -13.52 3.77 10.06
C LEU A 314 -14.27 3.09 8.90
N ILE A 315 -14.69 1.82 9.04
CA ILE A 315 -15.38 1.06 7.99
C ILE A 315 -16.64 1.78 7.47
N PRO A 316 -17.62 2.16 8.31
CA PRO A 316 -18.81 2.86 7.84
C PRO A 316 -18.51 4.23 7.24
N ILE A 317 -17.44 4.91 7.66
CA ILE A 317 -17.02 6.21 7.12
C ILE A 317 -16.49 6.06 5.70
N LEU A 318 -15.60 5.11 5.49
CA LEU A 318 -15.08 4.82 4.16
C LEU A 318 -16.18 4.30 3.22
N LEU A 319 -17.11 3.50 3.74
CA LEU A 319 -18.30 3.07 3.01
C LEU A 319 -19.13 4.27 2.56
N GLU A 320 -19.36 5.26 3.44
CA GLU A 320 -20.09 6.47 3.09
C GLU A 320 -19.38 7.27 2.01
N MET A 321 -18.06 7.46 2.13
CA MET A 321 -17.24 8.14 1.13
C MET A 321 -17.28 7.41 -0.23
N GLU A 322 -17.23 6.08 -0.24
CA GLU A 322 -17.34 5.27 -1.47
C GLU A 322 -18.74 5.34 -2.08
N TYR A 323 -19.78 5.35 -1.25
CA TYR A 323 -21.17 5.45 -1.70
C TYR A 323 -21.47 6.84 -2.28
N GLU A 324 -21.07 7.90 -1.60
CA GLU A 324 -21.23 9.27 -2.11
C GLU A 324 -20.39 9.50 -3.36
N GLY A 325 -19.16 9.01 -3.40
CA GLY A 325 -18.23 9.18 -4.53
C GLY A 325 -17.84 10.64 -4.72
N THR A 326 -17.14 10.95 -5.81
CA THR A 326 -16.62 12.28 -6.14
C THR A 326 -17.12 12.72 -7.50
N PHE A 327 -17.64 13.94 -7.61
CA PHE A 327 -18.05 14.51 -8.89
C PHE A 327 -16.87 15.10 -9.63
N VAL A 328 -16.85 14.88 -10.95
CA VAL A 328 -15.88 15.48 -11.88
C VAL A 328 -16.60 16.13 -13.04
N ASP A 329 -16.14 17.33 -13.40
CA ASP A 329 -16.65 18.11 -14.54
C ASP A 329 -16.09 17.52 -15.86
N LEU A 330 -16.94 16.81 -16.59
CA LEU A 330 -16.58 16.12 -17.83
C LEU A 330 -16.28 17.09 -18.97
N ASP A 331 -16.96 18.22 -19.03
CA ASP A 331 -16.73 19.23 -20.05
C ASP A 331 -15.34 19.87 -19.88
N PHE A 332 -14.99 20.21 -18.63
CA PHE A 332 -13.64 20.68 -18.30
C PHE A 332 -12.55 19.65 -18.65
N LEU A 333 -12.77 18.37 -18.31
CA LEU A 333 -11.80 17.31 -18.64
C LEU A 333 -11.64 17.16 -20.16
N LYS A 334 -12.71 17.29 -20.92
CA LYS A 334 -12.67 17.24 -22.38
C LYS A 334 -11.87 18.42 -22.97
N GLU A 335 -12.12 19.65 -22.51
CA GLU A 335 -11.35 20.82 -22.93
C GLU A 335 -9.86 20.64 -22.61
N MET A 336 -9.56 20.16 -21.41
CA MET A 336 -8.17 19.87 -21.00
C MET A 336 -7.53 18.77 -21.84
N SER A 337 -8.28 17.73 -22.22
CA SER A 337 -7.82 16.66 -23.12
C SER A 337 -7.45 17.20 -24.50
N ASP A 338 -8.29 18.06 -25.07
CA ASP A 338 -8.05 18.68 -26.38
C ASP A 338 -6.80 19.59 -26.36
N ASP A 339 -6.61 20.37 -25.31
CA ASP A 339 -5.45 21.24 -25.15
C ASP A 339 -4.14 20.45 -24.93
N LEU A 340 -4.20 19.38 -24.14
CA LEU A 340 -3.06 18.45 -23.98
C LEU A 340 -2.74 17.73 -25.29
N GLY A 341 -3.76 17.38 -26.09
CA GLY A 341 -3.60 16.79 -27.42
C GLY A 341 -2.79 17.69 -28.34
N LYS A 342 -3.18 18.97 -28.48
CA LYS A 342 -2.45 19.95 -29.28
C LYS A 342 -0.99 20.12 -28.85
N LYS A 343 -0.72 20.16 -27.52
CA LYS A 343 0.64 20.25 -26.99
C LYS A 343 1.46 18.99 -27.30
N LEU A 344 0.85 17.80 -27.21
CA LEU A 344 1.50 16.54 -27.54
C LEU A 344 1.84 16.43 -29.02
N ASP A 345 0.94 16.84 -29.92
CA ASP A 345 1.16 16.83 -31.39
C ASP A 345 2.33 17.73 -31.76
N ALA A 346 2.42 18.93 -31.17
CA ALA A 346 3.55 19.82 -31.36
C ALA A 346 4.87 19.19 -30.88
N LEU A 347 4.86 18.58 -29.68
CA LEU A 347 6.04 17.90 -29.13
C LEU A 347 6.46 16.69 -29.97
N ILE A 348 5.51 15.89 -30.49
CA ILE A 348 5.79 14.75 -31.38
C ILE A 348 6.50 15.22 -32.61
N SER A 349 6.00 16.30 -33.24
CA SER A 349 6.60 16.89 -34.45
C SER A 349 8.04 17.37 -34.16
N ASP A 350 8.26 18.05 -33.04
CA ASP A 350 9.59 18.52 -32.65
C ASP A 350 10.54 17.36 -32.30
N ILE A 351 10.06 16.35 -31.61
CA ILE A 351 10.84 15.15 -31.24
C ILE A 351 11.30 14.42 -32.51
N HIS A 352 10.41 14.20 -33.49
CA HIS A 352 10.77 13.55 -34.76
C HIS A 352 11.74 14.40 -35.60
N ARG A 353 11.55 15.71 -35.63
CA ARG A 353 12.48 16.65 -36.27
C ARG A 353 13.87 16.60 -35.63
N LEU A 354 13.94 16.61 -34.28
CA LEU A 354 15.22 16.58 -33.56
C LEU A 354 15.91 15.19 -33.63
N ALA A 355 15.13 14.12 -33.78
CA ALA A 355 15.64 12.77 -33.99
C ALA A 355 16.08 12.49 -35.43
N GLY A 356 15.64 13.33 -36.40
CA GLY A 356 15.89 13.13 -37.82
C GLY A 356 15.09 11.97 -38.44
N THR A 357 14.20 11.35 -37.71
CA THR A 357 13.35 10.22 -38.15
C THR A 357 12.12 10.06 -37.26
N GLU A 358 11.06 9.49 -37.84
CA GLU A 358 9.88 9.07 -37.06
C GLU A 358 10.18 7.77 -36.30
N PHE A 359 9.69 7.70 -35.08
CA PHE A 359 9.80 6.50 -34.22
C PHE A 359 8.70 6.50 -33.15
N ASN A 360 8.46 5.33 -32.54
CA ASN A 360 7.53 5.25 -31.40
C ASN A 360 8.19 5.81 -30.12
N ILE A 361 7.81 7.03 -29.73
CA ILE A 361 8.35 7.76 -28.57
C ILE A 361 8.13 7.00 -27.26
N ASN A 362 7.05 6.19 -27.16
CA ASN A 362 6.76 5.37 -26.00
C ASN A 362 7.60 4.07 -25.94
N SER A 363 8.28 3.70 -27.04
CA SER A 363 9.20 2.56 -27.06
C SER A 363 10.54 2.94 -26.46
N THR A 364 10.82 2.44 -25.26
CA THR A 364 12.11 2.68 -24.59
C THR A 364 13.31 2.20 -25.41
N GLN A 365 13.13 1.14 -26.22
CA GLN A 365 14.17 0.60 -27.09
C GLN A 365 14.45 1.52 -28.27
N GLN A 366 13.41 1.99 -28.98
CA GLN A 366 13.58 2.91 -30.11
C GLN A 366 14.17 4.24 -29.64
N LEU A 367 13.67 4.78 -28.54
CA LEU A 367 14.23 5.99 -27.94
C LEU A 367 15.71 5.82 -27.55
N ALA A 368 16.09 4.66 -26.99
CA ALA A 368 17.49 4.37 -26.67
C ALA A 368 18.36 4.34 -27.93
N ASN A 369 17.87 3.81 -29.05
CA ASN A 369 18.61 3.83 -30.33
C ASN A 369 18.78 5.27 -30.83
N ILE A 370 17.74 6.11 -30.77
CA ILE A 370 17.84 7.54 -31.14
C ILE A 370 18.89 8.24 -30.25
N LEU A 371 18.81 8.12 -28.94
CA LEU A 371 19.67 8.85 -28.00
C LEU A 371 21.15 8.40 -28.09
N PHE A 372 21.40 7.10 -28.19
CA PHE A 372 22.75 6.55 -27.99
C PHE A 372 23.44 6.06 -29.26
N ASP A 373 22.68 5.75 -30.32
CA ASP A 373 23.27 5.28 -31.60
C ASP A 373 23.22 6.36 -32.69
N ILE A 374 22.14 7.18 -32.74
CA ILE A 374 21.99 8.22 -33.77
C ILE A 374 22.55 9.56 -33.28
N LEU A 375 22.17 9.99 -32.07
CA LEU A 375 22.64 11.24 -31.48
C LEU A 375 23.94 11.10 -30.68
N GLU A 376 24.43 9.86 -30.53
CA GLU A 376 25.69 9.52 -29.84
C GLU A 376 25.84 10.16 -28.45
N LEU A 377 24.72 10.36 -27.73
CA LEU A 377 24.75 10.96 -26.39
C LEU A 377 25.42 10.00 -25.38
N PRO A 378 26.08 10.53 -24.34
CA PRO A 378 26.81 9.71 -23.38
C PRO A 378 25.89 8.77 -22.60
N GLN A 379 26.30 7.50 -22.47
CA GLN A 379 25.57 6.47 -21.71
C GLN A 379 25.83 6.59 -20.20
N ILE A 380 25.03 7.36 -19.49
CA ILE A 380 25.19 7.62 -18.05
C ILE A 380 24.92 6.34 -17.22
N LYS A 381 23.88 5.59 -17.59
CA LYS A 381 23.50 4.33 -16.95
C LYS A 381 23.13 3.29 -18.00
N LYS A 382 24.14 2.69 -18.64
CA LYS A 382 23.93 1.83 -19.82
C LYS A 382 23.04 2.57 -20.85
N ARG A 383 22.13 1.86 -21.52
CA ARG A 383 21.19 2.44 -22.49
C ARG A 383 19.83 2.82 -21.87
N SER A 384 19.82 3.26 -20.62
CA SER A 384 18.58 3.61 -19.91
C SER A 384 18.02 4.94 -20.42
N THR A 385 16.70 4.95 -20.66
CA THR A 385 15.92 6.16 -21.01
C THR A 385 15.07 6.62 -19.81
N ALA A 386 15.42 6.22 -18.58
CA ALA A 386 14.73 6.65 -17.37
C ALA A 386 14.82 8.17 -17.16
N GLU A 387 13.86 8.73 -16.45
CA GLU A 387 13.76 10.18 -16.20
C GLU A 387 15.08 10.78 -15.67
N ILE A 388 15.72 10.11 -14.71
CA ILE A 388 16.97 10.57 -14.13
C ILE A 388 18.11 10.70 -15.16
N VAL A 389 18.14 9.80 -16.16
CA VAL A 389 19.12 9.85 -17.25
C VAL A 389 18.81 10.99 -18.22
N LEU A 390 17.54 11.13 -18.60
CA LEU A 390 17.10 12.22 -19.47
C LEU A 390 17.31 13.60 -18.82
N GLN A 391 17.11 13.72 -17.51
CA GLN A 391 17.40 14.96 -16.77
C GLN A 391 18.88 15.35 -16.83
N GLN A 392 19.80 14.39 -16.84
CA GLN A 392 21.23 14.67 -16.99
C GLN A 392 21.62 14.99 -18.44
N LEU A 393 20.91 14.42 -19.42
CA LEU A 393 21.17 14.64 -20.84
C LEU A 393 20.54 15.93 -21.41
N LYS A 394 19.55 16.53 -20.74
CA LYS A 394 18.79 17.69 -21.24
C LYS A 394 19.65 18.95 -21.53
N ASN A 395 20.82 19.05 -20.92
CA ASN A 395 21.75 20.16 -21.13
C ASN A 395 22.73 19.89 -22.30
N GLN A 396 22.74 18.69 -22.87
CA GLN A 396 23.62 18.28 -23.95
C GLN A 396 22.91 18.26 -25.30
N HIS A 397 21.61 18.00 -25.30
CA HIS A 397 20.76 18.01 -26.49
C HIS A 397 19.31 18.37 -26.13
N GLU A 398 18.58 19.00 -27.07
CA GLU A 398 17.18 19.41 -26.82
C GLU A 398 16.21 18.23 -26.74
N LEU A 399 16.46 17.12 -27.46
CA LEU A 399 15.58 15.97 -27.53
C LEU A 399 15.24 15.39 -26.14
N PRO A 400 16.17 15.14 -25.20
CA PRO A 400 15.85 14.68 -23.85
C PRO A 400 14.87 15.59 -23.10
N ARG A 401 14.96 16.93 -23.29
CA ARG A 401 14.02 17.89 -22.68
C ARG A 401 12.61 17.71 -23.24
N HIS A 402 12.45 17.60 -24.56
CA HIS A 402 11.16 17.38 -25.21
C HIS A 402 10.56 16.02 -24.85
N ILE A 403 11.39 14.96 -24.71
CA ILE A 403 10.92 13.65 -24.25
C ILE A 403 10.39 13.72 -22.81
N LEU A 404 11.05 14.44 -21.92
CA LEU A 404 10.58 14.62 -20.53
C LEU A 404 9.25 15.37 -20.50
N GLU A 405 9.08 16.38 -21.33
CA GLU A 405 7.85 17.17 -21.45
C GLU A 405 6.72 16.34 -22.09
N TYR A 406 7.01 15.62 -23.16
CA TYR A 406 6.08 14.67 -23.78
C TYR A 406 5.57 13.64 -22.78
N ARG A 407 6.48 12.98 -22.03
CA ARG A 407 6.10 11.99 -21.02
C ARG A 407 5.23 12.57 -19.92
N LYS A 408 5.49 13.81 -19.51
CA LYS A 408 4.69 14.54 -18.52
C LYS A 408 3.26 14.73 -19.02
N TYR A 409 3.07 15.32 -20.22
CA TYR A 409 1.73 15.56 -20.77
C TYR A 409 1.01 14.29 -21.18
N ASN A 410 1.73 13.32 -21.74
CA ASN A 410 1.16 12.03 -22.12
C ASN A 410 0.64 11.25 -20.89
N LYS A 411 1.40 11.25 -19.79
CA LYS A 411 0.93 10.65 -18.54
C LYS A 411 -0.28 11.39 -17.98
N LEU A 412 -0.27 12.73 -17.95
CA LEU A 412 -1.38 13.52 -17.45
C LEU A 412 -2.66 13.26 -18.26
N LYS A 413 -2.56 13.28 -19.59
CA LYS A 413 -3.68 13.01 -20.48
C LYS A 413 -4.20 11.58 -20.30
N ASN A 414 -3.39 10.57 -20.57
CA ASN A 414 -3.86 9.19 -20.66
C ASN A 414 -4.18 8.55 -19.29
N THR A 415 -3.46 8.93 -18.23
CA THR A 415 -3.65 8.29 -16.92
C THR A 415 -4.78 8.93 -16.09
N TYR A 416 -5.04 10.22 -16.34
CA TYR A 416 -6.02 10.98 -15.56
C TYR A 416 -7.12 11.60 -16.41
N VAL A 417 -6.78 12.50 -17.33
CA VAL A 417 -7.77 13.34 -18.02
C VAL A 417 -8.71 12.50 -18.88
N ASP A 418 -8.19 11.54 -19.65
CA ASP A 418 -8.98 10.64 -20.50
C ASP A 418 -9.56 9.45 -19.73
N ALA A 419 -8.88 9.00 -18.66
CA ALA A 419 -9.30 7.81 -17.91
C ALA A 419 -10.43 8.12 -16.89
N LEU A 420 -10.46 9.30 -16.28
CA LEU A 420 -11.48 9.65 -15.27
C LEU A 420 -12.91 9.63 -15.84
N PRO A 421 -13.20 10.14 -17.05
CA PRO A 421 -14.53 10.06 -17.63
C PRO A 421 -15.06 8.62 -17.76
N GLU A 422 -14.20 7.64 -18.07
CA GLU A 422 -14.58 6.24 -18.24
C GLU A 422 -14.97 5.56 -16.91
N LEU A 423 -14.56 6.16 -15.79
CA LEU A 423 -14.84 5.65 -14.44
C LEU A 423 -16.12 6.23 -13.83
N VAL A 424 -16.73 7.20 -14.47
CA VAL A 424 -17.99 7.79 -13.98
C VAL A 424 -19.10 6.75 -14.04
N ASN A 425 -19.78 6.57 -12.92
CA ASN A 425 -20.97 5.72 -12.85
C ASN A 425 -22.15 6.47 -13.49
N GLU A 426 -22.81 5.86 -14.46
CA GLU A 426 -23.90 6.47 -15.25
C GLU A 426 -25.13 6.84 -14.40
N GLU A 427 -25.43 6.06 -13.35
CA GLU A 427 -26.59 6.30 -12.46
C GLU A 427 -26.35 7.48 -11.53
N THR A 428 -25.16 7.58 -10.93
CA THR A 428 -24.85 8.60 -9.96
C THR A 428 -24.22 9.85 -10.57
N GLY A 429 -23.59 9.73 -11.75
CA GLY A 429 -22.77 10.75 -12.39
C GLY A 429 -21.52 11.10 -11.59
N ARG A 430 -21.02 10.18 -10.75
CA ARG A 430 -19.87 10.38 -9.87
C ARG A 430 -18.86 9.22 -10.02
N ILE A 431 -17.64 9.43 -9.57
CA ILE A 431 -16.60 8.40 -9.51
C ILE A 431 -16.57 7.81 -8.09
N HIS A 432 -16.68 6.50 -7.98
CA HIS A 432 -16.69 5.77 -6.72
C HIS A 432 -15.38 4.99 -6.57
N SER A 433 -14.38 5.63 -5.95
CA SER A 433 -13.09 5.00 -5.66
C SER A 433 -13.19 4.11 -4.43
N THR A 434 -12.42 3.05 -4.37
CA THR A 434 -12.34 2.17 -3.20
C THR A 434 -11.20 2.62 -2.28
N PHE A 435 -11.49 2.86 -1.00
CA PHE A 435 -10.50 3.17 0.03
C PHE A 435 -10.09 1.92 0.81
N ASN A 436 -8.81 1.58 0.79
CA ASN A 436 -8.29 0.35 1.38
C ASN A 436 -7.51 0.63 2.67
N GLN A 437 -7.84 -0.11 3.74
CA GLN A 437 -7.16 -0.07 5.04
C GLN A 437 -5.99 -1.09 5.13
N THR A 438 -5.91 -2.04 4.20
CA THR A 438 -5.07 -3.24 4.29
C THR A 438 -3.95 -3.32 3.24
N ILE A 439 -3.63 -2.20 2.56
CA ILE A 439 -2.56 -2.16 1.55
C ILE A 439 -1.25 -1.63 2.12
N ALA A 440 -1.31 -0.49 2.81
CA ALA A 440 -0.11 0.16 3.32
C ALA A 440 0.27 -0.37 4.71
N ALA A 441 1.44 -0.97 4.83
CA ALA A 441 1.94 -1.48 6.11
C ALA A 441 2.13 -0.39 7.19
N THR A 442 2.13 0.90 6.80
CA THR A 442 2.14 2.04 7.71
C THR A 442 0.75 2.38 8.27
N GLY A 443 -0.31 1.73 7.80
CA GLY A 443 -1.68 2.05 8.15
C GLY A 443 -2.29 3.24 7.40
N ARG A 444 -1.55 3.87 6.47
CA ARG A 444 -2.13 4.85 5.55
C ARG A 444 -3.24 4.21 4.72
N LEU A 445 -4.30 4.97 4.45
CA LEU A 445 -5.29 4.57 3.45
C LEU A 445 -4.66 4.60 2.06
N SER A 446 -5.12 3.75 1.18
CA SER A 446 -4.85 3.86 -0.24
C SER A 446 -6.16 3.86 -1.02
N SER A 447 -6.21 4.50 -2.18
CA SER A 447 -7.37 4.47 -3.05
C SER A 447 -7.08 3.71 -4.34
N THR A 448 -8.10 3.05 -4.87
CA THR A 448 -8.03 2.29 -6.12
C THR A 448 -9.29 2.51 -6.95
N ASN A 449 -9.15 2.44 -8.27
CA ASN A 449 -10.25 2.55 -9.23
C ASN A 449 -11.07 3.87 -9.12
N PRO A 450 -10.43 5.06 -9.21
CA PRO A 450 -9.02 5.35 -9.46
C PRO A 450 -8.20 5.55 -8.19
N ASN A 451 -6.86 5.61 -8.34
CA ASN A 451 -6.01 6.06 -7.23
C ASN A 451 -5.91 7.59 -7.23
N PHE A 452 -6.75 8.24 -6.46
CA PHE A 452 -6.75 9.70 -6.30
C PHE A 452 -5.51 10.26 -5.60
N GLN A 453 -4.81 9.45 -4.80
CA GLN A 453 -3.59 9.86 -4.10
C GLN A 453 -2.41 10.11 -5.04
N ASN A 454 -2.51 9.65 -6.29
CA ASN A 454 -1.48 9.86 -7.33
C ASN A 454 -1.76 11.08 -8.23
N ILE A 455 -2.83 11.83 -7.99
CA ILE A 455 -3.11 13.07 -8.74
C ILE A 455 -1.99 14.07 -8.48
N PRO A 456 -1.37 14.64 -9.53
CA PRO A 456 -0.19 15.49 -9.37
C PRO A 456 -0.45 16.76 -8.56
N ILE A 457 0.45 17.05 -7.61
CA ILE A 457 0.36 18.23 -6.72
C ILE A 457 1.45 19.26 -7.03
N LYS A 458 2.64 18.79 -7.45
CA LYS A 458 3.87 19.60 -7.46
C LYS A 458 4.04 20.53 -8.66
N LYS A 459 3.43 20.24 -9.79
CA LYS A 459 3.61 21.01 -11.05
C LYS A 459 2.29 21.67 -11.41
N GLU A 460 2.35 22.91 -11.89
CA GLU A 460 1.18 23.74 -12.19
C GLU A 460 0.20 23.03 -13.13
N GLU A 461 0.67 22.47 -14.23
CA GLU A 461 -0.20 21.80 -15.20
C GLU A 461 -0.83 20.49 -14.63
N GLY A 462 -0.15 19.84 -13.67
CA GLY A 462 -0.70 18.69 -12.97
C GLY A 462 -1.75 19.10 -11.93
N ARG A 463 -1.62 20.31 -11.36
CA ARG A 463 -2.61 20.86 -10.41
C ARG A 463 -3.91 21.29 -11.11
N GLU A 464 -3.84 21.70 -12.37
CA GLU A 464 -5.00 22.13 -13.16
C GLU A 464 -6.11 21.07 -13.20
N ILE A 465 -5.78 19.78 -13.20
CA ILE A 465 -6.78 18.71 -13.18
C ILE A 465 -7.70 18.78 -11.95
N ARG A 466 -7.25 19.39 -10.84
CA ARG A 466 -8.04 19.56 -9.63
C ARG A 466 -9.23 20.50 -9.85
N LYS A 467 -9.22 21.33 -10.89
CA LYS A 467 -10.36 22.17 -11.29
C LYS A 467 -11.56 21.36 -11.77
N ALA A 468 -11.33 20.12 -12.24
CA ALA A 468 -12.41 19.21 -12.59
C ALA A 468 -13.19 18.67 -11.38
N PHE A 469 -12.58 18.69 -10.20
CA PHE A 469 -13.22 18.16 -8.98
C PHE A 469 -14.04 19.27 -8.33
N ARG A 470 -15.35 19.17 -8.45
CA ARG A 470 -16.34 20.18 -8.02
C ARG A 470 -17.45 19.52 -7.20
N ALA A 471 -18.23 20.35 -6.52
CA ALA A 471 -19.49 19.88 -5.97
C ALA A 471 -20.53 19.70 -7.10
N LYS A 472 -21.29 18.59 -7.07
CA LYS A 472 -22.30 18.29 -8.10
C LYS A 472 -23.52 19.21 -7.99
N THR A 473 -23.89 19.57 -6.76
CA THR A 473 -25.12 20.32 -6.46
C THR A 473 -24.87 21.82 -6.54
N SER A 474 -25.74 22.56 -7.25
CA SER A 474 -25.66 24.02 -7.29
C SER A 474 -25.77 24.64 -5.90
N GLY A 475 -24.96 25.64 -5.58
CA GLY A 475 -24.89 26.29 -4.25
C GLY A 475 -24.10 25.44 -3.23
N TRP A 476 -23.39 24.40 -3.67
CA TRP A 476 -22.43 23.66 -2.88
C TRP A 476 -21.02 24.00 -3.34
N LYS A 477 -20.08 23.94 -2.39
CA LYS A 477 -18.66 24.22 -2.60
C LYS A 477 -17.80 23.06 -2.15
N ILE A 478 -16.51 23.14 -2.48
CA ILE A 478 -15.46 22.25 -1.97
C ILE A 478 -14.77 22.94 -0.79
N PHE A 479 -14.60 22.19 0.29
CA PHE A 479 -13.76 22.52 1.43
C PHE A 479 -12.63 21.53 1.53
N SER A 480 -11.38 22.00 1.61
CA SER A 480 -10.17 21.21 1.84
C SER A 480 -9.58 21.58 3.19
N ALA A 481 -9.16 20.58 3.97
CA ALA A 481 -8.44 20.75 5.21
C ALA A 481 -7.23 19.80 5.24
N ASP A 482 -6.02 20.35 5.40
CA ASP A 482 -4.74 19.62 5.36
C ASP A 482 -3.92 19.87 6.63
N TYR A 483 -3.29 18.82 7.15
CA TYR A 483 -2.39 18.97 8.28
C TYR A 483 -1.08 19.67 7.89
N SER A 484 -0.78 20.76 8.55
CA SER A 484 0.47 21.48 8.35
C SER A 484 1.66 20.72 8.99
N GLN A 485 2.52 20.15 8.15
CA GLN A 485 3.78 19.50 8.55
C GLN A 485 3.60 18.39 9.63
N VAL A 486 2.54 17.60 9.55
CA VAL A 486 2.16 16.62 10.60
C VAL A 486 3.30 15.67 10.96
N GLU A 487 4.03 15.14 9.97
CA GLU A 487 5.11 14.20 10.22
C GLU A 487 6.29 14.84 10.99
N LEU A 488 6.59 16.12 10.77
CA LEU A 488 7.58 16.84 11.56
C LEU A 488 7.10 17.14 13.00
N ARG A 489 5.80 17.37 13.18
CA ARG A 489 5.19 17.52 14.52
C ARG A 489 5.21 16.21 15.29
N VAL A 490 4.94 15.09 14.61
CA VAL A 490 5.10 13.74 15.19
C VAL A 490 6.55 13.47 15.55
N MET A 491 7.50 13.83 14.69
CA MET A 491 8.95 13.71 14.99
C MET A 491 9.32 14.55 16.21
N ALA A 492 8.83 15.78 16.34
CA ALA A 492 9.09 16.62 17.50
C ALA A 492 8.59 15.96 18.80
N HIS A 493 7.39 15.39 18.75
CA HIS A 493 6.79 14.67 19.88
C HIS A 493 7.56 13.39 20.23
N LEU A 494 7.89 12.54 19.26
CA LEU A 494 8.57 11.28 19.51
C LEU A 494 10.03 11.49 19.96
N SER A 495 10.73 12.44 19.38
CA SER A 495 12.12 12.73 19.72
C SER A 495 12.31 13.54 21.00
N GLN A 496 11.25 14.23 21.47
CA GLN A 496 11.29 15.19 22.58
C GLN A 496 12.41 16.23 22.43
N ASP A 497 12.74 16.58 21.16
CA ASP A 497 13.78 17.56 20.86
C ASP A 497 13.31 18.96 21.27
N LYS A 498 14.03 19.56 22.23
CA LYS A 498 13.64 20.85 22.81
C LYS A 498 13.63 21.98 21.78
N GLY A 499 14.61 21.98 20.87
CA GLY A 499 14.73 23.02 19.83
C GLY A 499 13.57 22.95 18.84
N LEU A 500 13.21 21.73 18.42
CA LEU A 500 12.12 21.51 17.48
C LEU A 500 10.74 21.78 18.13
N ILE A 501 10.53 21.34 19.39
CA ILE A 501 9.31 21.63 20.15
C ILE A 501 9.11 23.13 20.31
N GLN A 502 10.14 23.85 20.75
CA GLN A 502 10.07 25.30 20.94
C GLN A 502 9.75 26.03 19.63
N ALA A 503 10.34 25.61 18.52
CA ALA A 503 10.09 26.21 17.22
C ALA A 503 8.61 26.08 16.82
N PHE A 504 8.01 24.89 16.97
CA PHE A 504 6.59 24.70 16.70
C PHE A 504 5.67 25.46 17.65
N GLN A 505 6.02 25.56 18.94
CA GLN A 505 5.26 26.32 19.92
C GLN A 505 5.26 27.83 19.63
N ASN A 506 6.39 28.32 19.09
CA ASN A 506 6.55 29.71 18.68
C ASN A 506 5.94 30.02 17.29
N GLY A 507 5.45 29.02 16.56
CA GLY A 507 4.94 29.19 15.19
C GLY A 507 6.05 29.47 14.16
N GLU A 508 7.30 29.08 14.43
CA GLU A 508 8.44 29.32 13.53
C GLU A 508 8.38 28.35 12.32
N ASP A 509 8.84 28.83 11.16
CA ASP A 509 9.04 27.97 9.98
C ASP A 509 10.25 27.04 10.19
N ILE A 510 9.96 25.77 10.41
CA ILE A 510 10.99 24.75 10.71
C ILE A 510 12.04 24.64 9.58
N HIS A 511 11.61 24.78 8.33
CA HIS A 511 12.54 24.69 7.21
C HIS A 511 13.49 25.90 7.15
N SER A 512 12.98 27.09 7.44
CA SER A 512 13.80 28.32 7.56
C SER A 512 14.73 28.24 8.76
N ARG A 513 14.27 27.74 9.90
CA ARG A 513 15.10 27.53 11.08
C ARG A 513 16.22 26.52 10.81
N THR A 514 15.91 25.39 10.20
CA THR A 514 16.91 24.39 9.80
C THR A 514 17.91 24.99 8.80
N ALA A 515 17.46 25.79 7.83
CA ALA A 515 18.33 26.47 6.88
C ALA A 515 19.29 27.43 7.58
N SER A 516 18.79 28.25 8.50
CA SER A 516 19.61 29.17 9.30
C SER A 516 20.77 28.44 9.98
N HIS A 517 20.53 27.28 10.59
CA HIS A 517 21.55 26.48 11.24
C HIS A 517 22.50 25.79 10.26
N VAL A 518 21.97 25.09 9.25
CA VAL A 518 22.76 24.32 8.27
C VAL A 518 23.70 25.23 7.47
N PHE A 519 23.25 26.44 7.10
CA PHE A 519 24.03 27.40 6.33
C PHE A 519 24.72 28.46 7.21
N ASN A 520 24.54 28.41 8.53
CA ASN A 520 25.09 29.36 9.51
C ASN A 520 24.77 30.82 9.15
N VAL A 521 23.51 31.12 8.85
CA VAL A 521 23.03 32.48 8.54
C VAL A 521 21.92 32.87 9.50
N PRO A 522 21.74 34.18 9.79
CA PRO A 522 20.58 34.63 10.56
C PRO A 522 19.25 34.21 9.91
N LEU A 523 18.21 33.99 10.72
CA LEU A 523 16.92 33.54 10.23
C LEU A 523 16.33 34.46 9.15
N ASP A 524 16.48 35.77 9.34
CA ASP A 524 16.01 36.82 8.41
C ASP A 524 16.80 36.85 7.09
N SER A 525 17.96 36.20 7.04
CA SER A 525 18.83 36.11 5.87
C SER A 525 18.70 34.80 5.11
N VAL A 526 17.75 33.93 5.49
CA VAL A 526 17.50 32.66 4.81
C VAL A 526 16.88 32.89 3.44
N LEU A 527 17.60 32.50 2.38
CA LEU A 527 17.10 32.57 1.02
C LEU A 527 16.11 31.42 0.71
N PRO A 528 15.18 31.61 -0.25
CA PRO A 528 14.24 30.56 -0.65
C PRO A 528 14.90 29.22 -1.04
N GLU A 529 16.08 29.28 -1.68
CA GLU A 529 16.85 28.09 -2.05
C GLU A 529 17.40 27.34 -0.84
N MET A 530 17.89 28.08 0.18
CA MET A 530 18.36 27.51 1.44
C MET A 530 17.20 26.81 2.17
N ARG A 531 16.03 27.46 2.23
CA ARG A 531 14.82 26.89 2.80
C ARG A 531 14.39 25.61 2.06
N ARG A 532 14.47 25.61 0.72
CA ARG A 532 14.20 24.44 -0.11
C ARG A 532 15.15 23.29 0.19
N THR A 533 16.45 23.58 0.31
CA THR A 533 17.48 22.61 0.69
C THR A 533 17.20 22.04 2.08
N ALA A 534 16.90 22.88 3.07
CA ALA A 534 16.56 22.46 4.42
C ALA A 534 15.29 21.59 4.46
N LYS A 535 14.29 21.87 3.59
CA LYS A 535 13.12 21.00 3.43
C LYS A 535 13.53 19.60 2.99
N VAL A 536 14.45 19.48 2.03
CA VAL A 536 14.98 18.17 1.58
C VAL A 536 15.74 17.47 2.70
N VAL A 537 16.51 18.22 3.49
CA VAL A 537 17.27 17.69 4.64
C VAL A 537 16.31 17.16 5.72
N ASN A 538 15.33 17.95 6.15
CA ASN A 538 14.34 17.56 7.17
C ASN A 538 13.62 16.27 6.80
N PHE A 539 13.05 16.20 5.60
CA PHE A 539 12.35 14.99 5.14
C PHE A 539 13.32 13.83 4.86
N GLY A 540 14.51 14.12 4.31
CA GLY A 540 15.52 13.10 4.05
C GLY A 540 15.92 12.36 5.32
N ILE A 541 16.23 13.10 6.39
CA ILE A 541 16.63 12.52 7.69
C ILE A 541 15.46 11.74 8.31
N MET A 542 14.27 12.29 8.29
CA MET A 542 13.06 11.66 8.79
C MET A 542 12.76 10.31 8.07
N TYR A 543 13.11 10.21 6.79
CA TYR A 543 13.00 8.98 6.01
C TYR A 543 14.26 8.11 6.00
N GLY A 544 15.23 8.39 6.86
CA GLY A 544 16.45 7.61 7.00
C GLY A 544 17.40 7.71 5.80
N ALA A 545 17.42 8.86 5.10
CA ALA A 545 18.38 9.09 4.02
C ALA A 545 19.79 9.27 4.59
N GLY A 546 20.72 8.41 4.16
CA GLY A 546 22.13 8.57 4.43
C GLY A 546 22.83 9.58 3.51
N PRO A 547 24.13 9.88 3.75
CA PRO A 547 24.88 10.91 3.02
C PRO A 547 24.91 10.72 1.51
N PHE A 548 24.90 9.48 1.02
CA PHE A 548 24.89 9.19 -0.42
C PHE A 548 23.58 9.67 -1.07
N ARG A 549 22.45 9.33 -0.48
CA ARG A 549 21.14 9.74 -1.01
C ARG A 549 20.96 11.26 -0.91
N MET A 550 21.36 11.86 0.20
CA MET A 550 21.33 13.31 0.40
C MET A 550 22.17 14.05 -0.65
N SER A 551 23.40 13.58 -0.91
CA SER A 551 24.27 14.09 -1.98
C SER A 551 23.60 14.07 -3.36
N GLN A 552 22.90 12.97 -3.69
CA GLN A 552 22.19 12.85 -4.97
C GLN A 552 20.97 13.78 -5.07
N GLU A 553 20.19 13.90 -4.00
CA GLU A 553 18.98 14.74 -3.98
C GLU A 553 19.29 16.24 -4.00
N LEU A 554 20.38 16.65 -3.35
CA LEU A 554 20.84 18.04 -3.31
C LEU A 554 21.78 18.42 -4.47
N GLY A 555 22.33 17.44 -5.18
CA GLY A 555 23.32 17.67 -6.24
C GLY A 555 24.67 18.19 -5.72
N ILE A 556 25.06 17.86 -4.49
CA ILE A 556 26.28 18.29 -3.81
C ILE A 556 27.27 17.13 -3.60
N PRO A 557 28.56 17.40 -3.35
CA PRO A 557 29.52 16.39 -2.97
C PRO A 557 29.12 15.64 -1.69
N ARG A 558 29.49 14.36 -1.60
CA ARG A 558 29.16 13.53 -0.43
C ARG A 558 29.71 14.10 0.90
N ILE A 559 30.87 14.76 0.87
CA ILE A 559 31.49 15.39 2.06
C ILE A 559 30.59 16.50 2.57
N GLU A 560 30.05 17.34 1.69
CA GLU A 560 29.09 18.39 2.07
C GLU A 560 27.81 17.83 2.63
N ALA A 561 27.28 16.73 2.04
CA ALA A 561 26.11 16.05 2.56
C ALA A 561 26.33 15.49 3.97
N VAL A 562 27.53 14.97 4.28
CA VAL A 562 27.92 14.56 5.65
C VAL A 562 27.87 15.74 6.59
N ALA A 563 28.54 16.86 6.23
CA ALA A 563 28.58 18.06 7.08
C ALA A 563 27.19 18.63 7.36
N ILE A 564 26.30 18.63 6.37
CA ILE A 564 24.89 19.04 6.54
C ILE A 564 24.16 18.14 7.53
N ILE A 565 24.31 16.82 7.41
CA ILE A 565 23.67 15.86 8.31
C ILE A 565 24.20 16.00 9.74
N ASP A 566 25.51 16.18 9.90
CA ASP A 566 26.12 16.36 11.22
C ASP A 566 25.65 17.68 11.86
N SER A 567 25.66 18.79 11.14
CA SER A 567 25.13 20.09 11.60
C SER A 567 23.64 20.00 11.99
N TYR A 568 22.85 19.24 11.23
CA TYR A 568 21.44 18.99 11.57
C TYR A 568 21.30 18.28 12.91
N PHE A 569 22.07 17.23 13.14
CA PHE A 569 22.00 16.46 14.39
C PHE A 569 22.64 17.18 15.58
N ASP A 570 23.57 18.08 15.35
CA ASP A 570 24.11 18.96 16.41
C ASP A 570 23.02 19.92 16.89
N GLN A 571 22.19 20.42 15.97
CA GLN A 571 21.05 21.28 16.29
C GLN A 571 19.90 20.48 16.94
N TYR A 572 19.60 19.29 16.42
CA TYR A 572 18.47 18.45 16.83
C TYR A 572 18.97 17.12 17.41
N SER A 573 19.69 17.20 18.52
CA SER A 573 20.27 16.02 19.17
C SER A 573 19.21 15.01 19.68
N GLY A 574 18.01 15.49 20.02
CA GLY A 574 16.89 14.66 20.40
C GLY A 574 16.43 13.74 19.26
N ILE A 575 16.48 14.23 18.01
CA ILE A 575 16.15 13.41 16.82
C ILE A 575 17.19 12.30 16.63
N ARG A 576 18.50 12.58 16.80
CA ARG A 576 19.54 11.55 16.73
C ARG A 576 19.29 10.44 17.76
N ASN A 577 19.07 10.83 19.02
CA ASN A 577 18.79 9.88 20.10
C ASN A 577 17.55 9.02 19.84
N TYR A 578 16.49 9.63 19.31
CA TYR A 578 15.27 8.92 18.92
C TYR A 578 15.55 7.90 17.81
N ILE A 579 16.27 8.29 16.76
CA ILE A 579 16.63 7.38 15.66
C ILE A 579 17.44 6.20 16.19
N ASP A 580 18.49 6.47 16.98
CA ASP A 580 19.37 5.44 17.51
C ASP A 580 18.62 4.46 18.43
N SER A 581 17.74 4.95 19.31
CA SER A 581 16.90 4.13 20.17
C SER A 581 15.88 3.31 19.39
N THR A 582 15.28 3.88 18.35
CA THR A 582 14.33 3.19 17.45
C THR A 582 15.02 2.06 16.70
N LEU A 583 16.23 2.28 16.19
CA LEU A 583 17.02 1.26 15.52
C LEU A 583 17.44 0.14 16.49
N GLN A 584 17.80 0.49 17.72
CA GLN A 584 18.12 -0.50 18.75
C GLN A 584 16.89 -1.35 19.10
N LYS A 585 15.73 -0.73 19.31
CA LYS A 585 14.45 -1.43 19.50
C LYS A 585 14.14 -2.35 18.32
N ALA A 586 14.25 -1.86 17.09
CA ALA A 586 14.03 -2.66 15.88
C ALA A 586 14.94 -3.90 15.79
N ARG A 587 16.20 -3.79 16.24
CA ARG A 587 17.15 -4.91 16.28
C ARG A 587 16.82 -5.94 17.36
N ASN A 588 16.32 -5.48 18.51
CA ASN A 588 16.00 -6.33 19.65
C ASN A 588 14.63 -7.01 19.45
N ASP A 589 13.60 -6.23 19.21
CA ASP A 589 12.20 -6.66 19.21
C ASP A 589 11.74 -7.20 17.86
N LYS A 590 12.52 -6.93 16.77
CA LYS A 590 12.19 -7.28 15.38
C LYS A 590 10.95 -6.58 14.82
N TYR A 591 10.42 -5.59 15.51
CA TYR A 591 9.35 -4.72 15.03
C TYR A 591 9.54 -3.29 15.57
N VAL A 592 8.83 -2.36 14.95
CA VAL A 592 8.61 -1.00 15.44
C VAL A 592 7.12 -0.73 15.53
N GLU A 593 6.74 0.28 16.31
CA GLU A 593 5.33 0.60 16.55
C GLU A 593 5.06 2.10 16.46
N THR A 594 3.81 2.44 16.16
CA THR A 594 3.30 3.81 16.20
C THR A 594 2.98 4.25 17.64
N MET A 595 2.55 5.50 17.78
CA MET A 595 2.14 6.05 19.09
C MET A 595 0.93 5.31 19.68
N LEU A 596 0.07 4.73 18.86
CA LEU A 596 -1.12 3.97 19.29
C LEU A 596 -0.91 2.45 19.24
N GLY A 597 0.32 1.99 19.03
CA GLY A 597 0.68 0.58 19.15
C GLY A 597 0.55 -0.26 17.88
N ARG A 598 0.22 0.31 16.72
CA ARG A 598 0.29 -0.44 15.45
C ARG A 598 1.72 -0.90 15.22
N ARG A 599 1.92 -2.20 14.97
CA ARG A 599 3.23 -2.82 14.81
C ARG A 599 3.57 -3.10 13.36
N ARG A 600 4.86 -2.96 13.05
CA ARG A 600 5.42 -3.37 11.76
C ARG A 600 6.68 -4.21 11.97
N PRO A 601 6.70 -5.47 11.52
CA PRO A 601 7.90 -6.31 11.57
C PRO A 601 9.04 -5.73 10.71
N VAL A 602 10.28 -5.85 11.22
CA VAL A 602 11.52 -5.41 10.55
C VAL A 602 12.60 -6.50 10.69
N TRP A 603 12.30 -7.69 10.22
CA TRP A 603 13.11 -8.91 10.37
C TRP A 603 14.56 -8.73 9.94
N ASP A 604 14.80 -7.95 8.87
CA ASP A 604 16.12 -7.69 8.31
C ASP A 604 16.96 -6.63 9.06
N ALA A 605 16.51 -6.13 10.22
CA ALA A 605 17.23 -5.13 11.00
C ALA A 605 18.62 -5.60 11.47
N ASN A 606 18.82 -6.92 11.60
CA ASN A 606 20.10 -7.55 11.94
C ASN A 606 20.73 -8.32 10.76
N SER A 607 20.27 -8.09 9.51
CA SER A 607 20.80 -8.80 8.35
C SER A 607 22.29 -8.50 8.14
N GLU A 608 23.08 -9.52 7.86
CA GLU A 608 24.47 -9.38 7.45
C GLU A 608 24.60 -8.66 6.10
N ASN A 609 23.57 -8.79 5.24
CA ASN A 609 23.49 -8.06 3.99
C ASN A 609 23.20 -6.57 4.25
N GLY A 610 24.21 -5.72 4.02
CA GLY A 610 24.12 -4.28 4.24
C GLY A 610 22.96 -3.58 3.52
N LEU A 611 22.57 -4.03 2.32
CA LEU A 611 21.45 -3.43 1.57
C LEU A 611 20.12 -3.75 2.24
N LYS A 612 19.91 -5.00 2.66
CA LYS A 612 18.70 -5.43 3.38
C LYS A 612 18.60 -4.71 4.74
N ARG A 613 19.70 -4.70 5.50
CA ARG A 613 19.75 -4.00 6.78
C ARG A 613 19.41 -2.52 6.65
N GLN A 614 20.02 -1.79 5.71
CA GLN A 614 19.72 -0.36 5.49
C GLN A 614 18.26 -0.14 5.05
N ALA A 615 17.68 -1.04 4.28
CA ALA A 615 16.26 -0.98 3.93
C ALA A 615 15.37 -1.14 5.17
N ALA A 616 15.67 -2.11 6.05
CA ALA A 616 14.96 -2.34 7.30
C ALA A 616 15.14 -1.14 8.27
N GLU A 617 16.32 -0.56 8.38
CA GLU A 617 16.59 0.63 9.18
C GLU A 617 15.75 1.83 8.72
N ARG A 618 15.66 2.09 7.42
CA ARG A 618 14.77 3.15 6.89
C ARG A 618 13.29 2.87 7.19
N MET A 619 12.86 1.62 7.07
CA MET A 619 11.49 1.25 7.46
C MET A 619 11.23 1.47 8.95
N ALA A 620 12.21 1.13 9.80
CA ALA A 620 12.11 1.31 11.24
C ALA A 620 12.00 2.79 11.65
N ILE A 621 12.78 3.67 11.03
CA ILE A 621 12.75 5.11 11.31
C ILE A 621 11.43 5.74 10.84
N ASN A 622 10.98 5.37 9.64
CA ASN A 622 9.83 6.01 8.98
C ASN A 622 8.48 5.57 9.56
N MET A 623 8.36 4.28 9.93
CA MET A 623 7.07 3.69 10.32
C MET A 623 6.39 4.35 11.53
N PRO A 624 7.08 4.63 12.64
CA PRO A 624 6.44 5.27 13.78
C PRO A 624 5.87 6.66 13.46
N ILE A 625 6.57 7.41 12.60
CA ILE A 625 6.19 8.78 12.22
C ILE A 625 5.00 8.76 11.27
N GLN A 626 5.16 8.06 10.14
CA GLN A 626 4.14 7.99 9.09
C GLN A 626 2.87 7.29 9.55
N GLY A 627 3.05 6.21 10.36
CA GLY A 627 1.92 5.47 10.91
C GLY A 627 1.14 6.31 11.91
N SER A 628 1.81 7.01 12.83
CA SER A 628 1.12 7.88 13.79
C SER A 628 0.40 9.06 13.11
N ALA A 629 0.97 9.62 12.04
CA ALA A 629 0.28 10.62 11.23
C ALA A 629 -0.99 10.04 10.55
N ALA A 630 -0.90 8.80 10.04
CA ALA A 630 -2.07 8.12 9.47
C ALA A 630 -3.16 7.80 10.51
N GLU A 631 -2.77 7.51 11.73
CA GLU A 631 -3.69 7.29 12.85
C GLU A 631 -4.40 8.57 13.26
N MET A 632 -3.70 9.71 13.27
CA MET A 632 -4.30 11.01 13.57
C MET A 632 -5.42 11.35 12.59
N ILE A 633 -5.18 11.21 11.29
CA ILE A 633 -6.21 11.52 10.30
C ILE A 633 -7.41 10.57 10.39
N LYS A 634 -7.19 9.28 10.71
CA LYS A 634 -8.28 8.33 10.95
C LYS A 634 -9.13 8.70 12.16
N LEU A 635 -8.50 9.10 13.27
CA LEU A 635 -9.20 9.60 14.45
C LEU A 635 -10.00 10.86 14.15
N ALA A 636 -9.40 11.80 13.39
CA ALA A 636 -10.08 13.01 12.93
C ALA A 636 -11.31 12.65 12.07
N MET A 637 -11.15 11.75 11.08
CA MET A 637 -12.25 11.30 10.23
C MET A 637 -13.41 10.72 11.04
N CYS A 638 -13.11 9.84 12.02
CA CYS A 638 -14.12 9.27 12.92
C CYS A 638 -14.84 10.35 13.72
N SER A 639 -14.10 11.27 14.33
CA SER A 639 -14.66 12.35 15.15
C SER A 639 -15.49 13.34 14.33
N ILE A 640 -15.04 13.70 13.13
CA ILE A 640 -15.75 14.60 12.21
C ILE A 640 -17.05 13.95 11.73
N HIS A 641 -16.99 12.71 11.25
CA HIS A 641 -18.16 11.99 10.75
C HIS A 641 -19.25 11.86 11.82
N ASN A 642 -18.88 11.45 13.03
CA ASN A 642 -19.83 11.33 14.14
C ASN A 642 -20.53 12.67 14.44
N GLU A 643 -19.83 13.75 14.37
CA GLU A 643 -20.37 15.08 14.61
C GLU A 643 -21.29 15.56 13.47
N ILE A 644 -20.89 15.34 12.21
CA ILE A 644 -21.72 15.60 11.02
C ILE A 644 -23.06 14.87 11.14
N VAL A 645 -23.04 13.61 11.52
CA VAL A 645 -24.24 12.79 11.72
C VAL A 645 -25.07 13.30 12.90
N ALA A 646 -24.44 13.58 14.05
CA ALA A 646 -25.13 14.03 15.25
C ALA A 646 -25.83 15.39 15.04
N GLN A 647 -25.20 16.30 14.30
CA GLN A 647 -25.74 17.62 13.96
C GLN A 647 -26.67 17.60 12.73
N LYS A 648 -26.86 16.44 12.09
CA LYS A 648 -27.65 16.25 10.87
C LYS A 648 -27.23 17.18 9.73
N MET A 649 -25.93 17.42 9.59
CA MET A 649 -25.38 18.24 8.53
C MET A 649 -25.53 17.53 7.18
N LYS A 650 -25.64 18.33 6.12
CA LYS A 650 -25.68 17.84 4.73
C LYS A 650 -24.30 17.69 4.14
N SER A 651 -23.30 18.33 4.72
CA SER A 651 -21.90 18.23 4.31
C SER A 651 -21.42 16.79 4.24
N LYS A 652 -20.63 16.46 3.20
CA LYS A 652 -20.15 15.11 2.91
C LYS A 652 -18.64 15.09 2.85
N MET A 653 -17.99 14.18 3.58
CA MET A 653 -16.57 13.86 3.38
C MET A 653 -16.47 12.98 2.14
N VAL A 654 -15.74 13.40 1.10
CA VAL A 654 -15.72 12.69 -0.20
C VAL A 654 -14.36 12.09 -0.54
N LEU A 655 -13.24 12.69 -0.07
CA LEU A 655 -11.90 12.18 -0.34
C LEU A 655 -10.99 12.33 0.89
N GLN A 656 -10.06 11.39 1.01
CA GLN A 656 -8.90 11.49 1.88
C GLN A 656 -7.63 11.27 1.02
N ILE A 657 -6.71 12.23 1.01
CA ILE A 657 -5.52 12.23 0.17
C ILE A 657 -4.32 12.64 1.02
N HIS A 658 -3.41 11.71 1.31
CA HIS A 658 -2.28 11.93 2.21
C HIS A 658 -2.72 12.44 3.60
N ASP A 659 -2.52 13.72 3.87
CA ASP A 659 -2.85 14.38 5.15
C ASP A 659 -4.05 15.32 4.99
N GLU A 660 -4.73 15.30 3.83
CA GLU A 660 -5.84 16.19 3.41
C GLU A 660 -7.19 15.46 3.45
N LEU A 661 -8.23 16.16 3.91
CA LEU A 661 -9.63 15.75 3.83
C LEU A 661 -10.41 16.72 2.94
N LEU A 662 -11.19 16.17 2.00
CA LEU A 662 -12.05 16.93 1.10
C LEU A 662 -13.52 16.73 1.44
N PHE A 663 -14.27 17.83 1.40
CA PHE A 663 -15.71 17.83 1.66
C PHE A 663 -16.45 18.55 0.54
N GLU A 664 -17.65 18.04 0.20
CA GLU A 664 -18.68 18.80 -0.49
C GLU A 664 -19.69 19.31 0.55
N PHE A 665 -20.06 20.59 0.50
CA PHE A 665 -20.93 21.18 1.50
C PHE A 665 -21.81 22.32 0.94
N PRO A 666 -23.04 22.52 1.44
CA PRO A 666 -23.87 23.67 1.09
C PRO A 666 -23.34 24.94 1.78
N GLU A 667 -23.37 26.07 1.09
CA GLU A 667 -22.91 27.37 1.65
C GLU A 667 -23.49 27.70 3.04
N SER A 668 -24.71 27.23 3.31
CA SER A 668 -25.36 27.44 4.61
C SER A 668 -24.69 26.77 5.80
N GLU A 669 -23.78 25.82 5.55
CA GLU A 669 -23.05 25.09 6.59
C GLU A 669 -21.57 25.49 6.68
N GLU A 670 -21.12 26.49 5.90
CA GLU A 670 -19.70 26.85 5.74
C GLU A 670 -19.00 27.12 7.10
N GLU A 671 -19.49 28.09 7.89
CA GLU A 671 -18.85 28.44 9.16
C GLU A 671 -18.85 27.28 10.16
N LEU A 672 -19.95 26.51 10.17
CA LEU A 672 -20.11 25.38 11.06
C LEU A 672 -19.13 24.25 10.70
N LEU A 673 -19.04 23.92 9.42
CA LEU A 673 -18.14 22.86 8.91
C LEU A 673 -16.68 23.21 9.16
N ILE A 674 -16.25 24.43 8.84
CA ILE A 674 -14.87 24.89 9.07
C ILE A 674 -14.51 24.72 10.54
N LYS A 675 -15.32 25.29 11.43
CA LYS A 675 -15.08 25.25 12.88
C LYS A 675 -15.02 23.79 13.38
N LEU A 676 -15.92 22.94 12.90
CA LEU A 676 -15.99 21.54 13.28
C LEU A 676 -14.73 20.79 12.82
N VAL A 677 -14.41 20.83 11.53
CA VAL A 677 -13.33 20.05 10.93
C VAL A 677 -11.98 20.50 11.50
N VAL A 678 -11.69 21.80 11.50
CA VAL A 678 -10.43 22.34 12.03
C VAL A 678 -10.25 21.94 13.50
N ASN A 679 -11.29 22.13 14.32
CA ASN A 679 -11.21 21.74 15.73
C ASN A 679 -10.98 20.24 15.93
N LYS A 680 -11.67 19.37 15.18
CA LYS A 680 -11.51 17.91 15.30
C LYS A 680 -10.15 17.43 14.81
N MET A 681 -9.63 18.01 13.74
CA MET A 681 -8.29 17.68 13.25
C MET A 681 -7.20 18.16 14.21
N GLU A 682 -7.24 19.40 14.67
CA GLU A 682 -6.24 19.96 15.60
C GLU A 682 -6.23 19.27 16.97
N ASN A 683 -7.35 18.65 17.36
CA ASN A 683 -7.49 17.92 18.62
C ASN A 683 -7.56 16.40 18.47
N ALA A 684 -7.24 15.86 17.29
CA ALA A 684 -7.33 14.43 17.03
C ALA A 684 -6.40 13.59 17.94
N MET A 685 -5.23 14.14 18.29
CA MET A 685 -4.27 13.50 19.17
C MET A 685 -3.47 14.56 19.95
N LYS A 686 -3.18 14.27 21.22
CA LYS A 686 -2.39 15.19 22.05
C LYS A 686 -0.89 14.99 21.81
N LEU A 687 -0.23 16.00 21.26
CA LEU A 687 1.22 16.05 21.07
C LEU A 687 1.91 17.06 22.02
N SER A 688 3.23 17.04 22.07
CA SER A 688 4.05 18.05 22.77
C SER A 688 4.07 19.40 22.02
N VAL A 689 3.57 19.41 20.80
CA VAL A 689 3.47 20.59 19.92
C VAL A 689 2.03 20.71 19.42
N PRO A 690 1.54 21.93 19.09
CA PRO A 690 0.20 22.08 18.53
C PRO A 690 0.10 21.38 17.17
N LEU A 691 -1.04 20.75 16.87
CA LEU A 691 -1.44 20.42 15.53
C LEU A 691 -2.04 21.67 14.89
N VAL A 692 -1.74 21.90 13.63
CA VAL A 692 -2.24 23.04 12.85
C VAL A 692 -2.80 22.51 11.54
N VAL A 693 -3.95 23.05 11.14
CA VAL A 693 -4.66 22.69 9.92
C VAL A 693 -4.72 23.91 9.01
N ASP A 694 -4.18 23.76 7.81
CA ASP A 694 -4.38 24.70 6.72
C ASP A 694 -5.67 24.31 5.99
N TYR A 695 -6.51 25.28 5.62
CA TYR A 695 -7.77 25.00 4.94
C TYR A 695 -8.10 26.05 3.90
N GLY A 696 -8.92 25.65 2.95
CA GLY A 696 -9.45 26.55 1.92
C GLY A 696 -10.82 26.12 1.41
N ILE A 697 -11.49 27.05 0.74
CA ILE A 697 -12.82 26.87 0.14
C ILE A 697 -12.78 27.37 -1.29
N GLY A 698 -13.45 26.67 -2.19
CA GLY A 698 -13.55 27.09 -3.57
C GLY A 698 -14.69 26.39 -4.31
N GLU A 699 -14.90 26.80 -5.54
CA GLU A 699 -15.83 26.15 -6.48
C GLU A 699 -15.30 24.77 -6.93
N ASN A 700 -14.02 24.54 -6.73
CA ASN A 700 -13.33 23.31 -7.10
C ASN A 700 -12.14 23.06 -6.15
N TRP A 701 -11.58 21.85 -6.24
CA TRP A 701 -10.47 21.44 -5.38
C TRP A 701 -9.18 22.27 -5.59
N PHE A 702 -8.96 22.80 -6.80
CA PHE A 702 -7.78 23.65 -7.06
C PHE A 702 -7.85 24.98 -6.28
N GLU A 703 -9.02 25.58 -6.20
CA GLU A 703 -9.25 26.83 -5.46
C GLU A 703 -9.26 26.60 -3.94
N ALA A 704 -9.71 25.43 -3.50
CA ALA A 704 -9.82 25.06 -2.09
C ALA A 704 -8.47 24.61 -1.48
N HIS A 705 -7.37 24.49 -2.27
CA HIS A 705 -6.08 23.91 -1.79
C HIS A 705 -4.92 24.91 -1.80
#